data_ee27ca9d272579edf710a9a3d64089dd
#
_entry.id   ee27ca9d272579edf710a9a3d64089dd
#
_cell.length_a   1.000
_cell.length_b   1.000
_cell.length_c   1.000
_cell.angle_alpha   90.00
_cell.angle_beta   90.00
_cell.angle_gamma   90.00
#
_symmetry.space_group_name_H-M   'P 1'
#
loop_
_entity.id
_entity.type
_entity.pdbx_description
1 polymer ?
#
loop_
_entity_poly.entity_id
_entity_poly.type
_entity_poly.pdbx_seq_one_letter_code
_entity_poly.pdbx_strand_id
1 'polypeptide(L)'
;MKLNVDGLLVYFPYDYIYPEQFSYMRELKRTLDAKVTPLRFGKDVDGKCHSLTASYVRAQYQHDTSLPHCRFYEEFDAHGREVPLPAGIYNLDDLKALGRRQGWCPYFLARYSILHANVVVYSYHYLLDPKIADLVSKELARKAVVVFDEAHNIDNVCIDSMSVNLTRRTLDRCQGNLETLQKTVLRIKETDEQRLRDEYRRLVEGLREASAARETDAHLANPVLPDEVLQEAVPGSIRTAEHFLGFLRRLLEYVKWRLRVQHVVQESPPAFLSGLAQRVCIQRKPLRVLWWLMREQRSQSATLSFCAERLRSLLHTLEITDLADFSPLTLLANFATLVSTYAKGFTIIIEPFDDRTPTIANPILHFSCMDASLAIKPVFERFQSVIITSGTLSPLDIYPKILDFHPVTMATFTMTLARVCLCPMIIGRGNDQVAISSKFETREDIAVIRNYGNLLLEMSAVVPDGIVAFFTSYQYMESTVASWYEQGILENIQRNKLLFIETQDGAETSVALEKYQEACENGRGAILLSVARGKVSEGIDFVHHYGRAVIMFGVPYVYTQSRILKARLEYLRDQFQIRENDFLTFDAMRHAAQCVGRAIRGKTDYGLMVFADKRFARGDKRGKLPRWIQEHLTDANLNLTVDEGVQVAKYFLRQMAQPFHREDQLGLSLLSLEQLESEETLQRIEQIAQSC
;
A
#
# COMPACT_ATOMS: atom_id res chain seq x y z
N MET A 1 25.19 -26.34 17.89
CA MET A 1 25.27 -27.81 17.65
C MET A 1 25.83 -28.13 16.29
N LYS A 2 26.22 -29.38 16.03
CA LYS A 2 26.63 -29.84 14.69
C LYS A 2 25.48 -30.66 14.10
N LEU A 3 25.00 -30.25 12.97
CA LEU A 3 23.86 -30.87 12.28
C LEU A 3 24.35 -31.49 10.95
N ASN A 4 23.88 -32.67 10.65
CA ASN A 4 24.04 -33.25 9.32
C ASN A 4 22.75 -33.00 8.51
N VAL A 5 22.82 -32.13 7.50
CA VAL A 5 21.70 -31.80 6.63
C VAL A 5 21.97 -32.44 5.26
N ASP A 6 21.40 -33.61 5.02
CA ASP A 6 21.54 -34.40 3.79
C ASP A 6 23.00 -34.49 3.31
N GLY A 7 23.93 -34.89 4.24
CA GLY A 7 25.35 -35.04 3.98
C GLY A 7 26.20 -33.77 4.12
N LEU A 8 25.61 -32.62 4.36
CA LEU A 8 26.32 -31.36 4.66
C LEU A 8 26.42 -31.16 6.17
N LEU A 9 27.65 -30.97 6.68
CA LEU A 9 27.87 -30.64 8.08
C LEU A 9 27.64 -29.13 8.30
N VAL A 10 26.58 -28.79 9.01
CA VAL A 10 26.21 -27.40 9.35
C VAL A 10 26.52 -27.11 10.82
N TYR A 11 27.28 -26.06 11.08
CA TYR A 11 27.54 -25.55 12.43
C TYR A 11 26.44 -24.58 12.83
N PHE A 12 25.45 -25.09 13.57
CA PHE A 12 24.35 -24.28 14.06
C PHE A 12 24.73 -23.60 15.40
N PRO A 13 24.51 -22.28 15.54
CA PRO A 13 25.06 -21.52 16.68
C PRO A 13 24.38 -21.82 18.03
N TYR A 14 23.22 -22.48 18.03
CA TYR A 14 22.43 -22.78 19.22
C TYR A 14 22.44 -24.28 19.55
N ASP A 15 22.10 -24.63 20.77
CA ASP A 15 22.01 -26.03 21.22
C ASP A 15 20.72 -26.73 20.84
N TYR A 16 19.69 -25.95 20.44
CA TYR A 16 18.39 -26.43 19.98
C TYR A 16 18.03 -25.81 18.65
N ILE A 17 17.22 -26.52 17.86
CA ILE A 17 16.75 -26.06 16.56
C ILE A 17 15.26 -26.38 16.41
N TYR A 18 14.52 -25.46 15.80
CA TYR A 18 13.13 -25.72 15.46
C TYR A 18 13.03 -26.64 14.23
N PRO A 19 12.02 -27.53 14.17
CA PRO A 19 11.81 -28.41 13.01
C PRO A 19 11.73 -27.66 11.68
N GLU A 20 11.16 -26.45 11.67
CA GLU A 20 11.03 -25.59 10.52
C GLU A 20 12.38 -25.08 10.02
N GLN A 21 13.29 -24.72 10.93
CA GLN A 21 14.64 -24.28 10.59
C GLN A 21 15.46 -25.44 9.97
N PHE A 22 15.33 -26.63 10.52
CA PHE A 22 15.98 -27.81 9.94
C PHE A 22 15.42 -28.16 8.55
N SER A 23 14.08 -28.09 8.38
CA SER A 23 13.43 -28.28 7.08
C SER A 23 13.88 -27.24 6.07
N TYR A 24 13.99 -25.97 6.47
CA TYR A 24 14.50 -24.90 5.61
C TYR A 24 15.94 -25.16 5.15
N MET A 25 16.83 -25.53 6.07
CA MET A 25 18.21 -25.86 5.72
C MET A 25 18.31 -27.04 4.75
N ARG A 26 17.45 -28.06 4.92
CA ARG A 26 17.38 -29.21 4.02
C ARG A 26 16.92 -28.82 2.62
N GLU A 27 15.89 -27.98 2.49
CA GLU A 27 15.42 -27.49 1.20
C GLU A 27 16.46 -26.57 0.54
N LEU A 28 17.15 -25.74 1.31
CA LEU A 28 18.26 -24.93 0.81
C LEU A 28 19.40 -25.80 0.26
N LYS A 29 19.76 -26.86 1.00
CA LYS A 29 20.76 -27.84 0.56
C LYS A 29 20.36 -28.53 -0.76
N ARG A 30 19.11 -28.98 -0.87
CA ARG A 30 18.58 -29.59 -2.09
C ARG A 30 18.60 -28.62 -3.27
N THR A 31 18.30 -27.36 -3.05
CA THR A 31 18.36 -26.31 -4.07
C THR A 31 19.80 -26.10 -4.56
N LEU A 32 20.77 -26.08 -3.63
CA LEU A 32 22.18 -25.95 -3.96
C LEU A 32 22.71 -27.18 -4.73
N ASP A 33 22.31 -28.39 -4.35
CA ASP A 33 22.68 -29.63 -5.01
C ASP A 33 22.10 -29.76 -6.42
N ALA A 34 20.93 -29.23 -6.64
CA ALA A 34 20.27 -29.21 -7.95
C ALA A 34 20.97 -28.30 -8.97
N LYS A 35 22.00 -27.55 -8.55
CA LYS A 35 22.74 -26.56 -9.37
C LYS A 35 21.84 -25.56 -10.08
N VAL A 36 20.63 -25.32 -9.53
CA VAL A 36 19.73 -24.29 -10.00
C VAL A 36 20.25 -22.96 -9.47
N THR A 37 20.57 -22.04 -10.34
CA THR A 37 20.96 -20.68 -9.95
C THR A 37 19.76 -20.08 -9.20
N PRO A 38 19.86 -19.78 -7.90
CA PRO A 38 18.74 -19.19 -7.18
C PRO A 38 18.47 -17.82 -7.78
N LEU A 39 17.23 -17.62 -8.27
CA LEU A 39 16.78 -16.31 -8.74
C LEU A 39 16.74 -15.39 -7.52
N ARG A 40 17.57 -14.34 -7.52
CA ARG A 40 17.76 -13.45 -6.36
C ARG A 40 16.58 -12.54 -6.10
N PHE A 41 15.79 -12.25 -7.13
CA PHE A 41 14.70 -11.27 -7.06
C PHE A 41 13.38 -11.90 -7.51
N GLY A 42 12.28 -11.52 -6.85
CA GLY A 42 10.93 -11.98 -7.20
C GLY A 42 10.58 -11.71 -8.67
N LYS A 43 11.03 -10.59 -9.22
CA LYS A 43 10.82 -10.24 -10.65
C LYS A 43 11.44 -11.23 -11.61
N ASP A 44 12.59 -11.80 -11.28
CA ASP A 44 13.26 -12.81 -12.13
C ASP A 44 12.50 -14.14 -12.08
N VAL A 45 11.95 -14.47 -10.91
CA VAL A 45 11.06 -15.64 -10.75
C VAL A 45 9.78 -15.45 -11.56
N ASP A 46 9.16 -14.28 -11.48
CA ASP A 46 7.93 -13.96 -12.20
C ASP A 46 8.16 -13.99 -13.72
N GLY A 47 9.26 -13.39 -14.21
CA GLY A 47 9.65 -13.43 -15.62
C GLY A 47 9.86 -14.86 -16.12
N LYS A 48 10.57 -15.69 -15.34
CA LYS A 48 10.79 -17.10 -15.68
C LYS A 48 9.49 -17.91 -15.65
N CYS A 49 8.66 -17.71 -14.63
CA CYS A 49 7.34 -18.33 -14.55
C CYS A 49 6.52 -17.98 -15.80
N HIS A 50 6.45 -16.71 -16.14
CA HIS A 50 5.68 -16.24 -17.29
C HIS A 50 6.20 -16.83 -18.61
N SER A 51 7.51 -16.88 -18.80
CA SER A 51 8.13 -17.45 -20.00
C SER A 51 7.84 -18.95 -20.16
N LEU A 52 7.64 -19.71 -19.08
CA LEU A 52 7.39 -21.14 -19.13
C LEU A 52 5.88 -21.51 -19.14
N THR A 53 4.99 -20.59 -18.74
CA THR A 53 3.55 -20.86 -18.60
C THR A 53 2.70 -20.10 -19.64
N ALA A 54 3.32 -19.33 -20.50
CA ALA A 54 2.61 -18.63 -21.59
C ALA A 54 1.90 -19.61 -22.53
N SER A 55 0.69 -19.27 -22.98
CA SER A 55 -0.18 -20.18 -23.77
C SER A 55 0.50 -20.68 -25.05
N TYR A 56 1.27 -19.84 -25.72
CA TYR A 56 1.99 -20.21 -26.93
C TYR A 56 3.19 -21.14 -26.65
N VAL A 57 3.89 -20.99 -25.53
CA VAL A 57 4.98 -21.91 -25.11
C VAL A 57 4.40 -23.27 -24.79
N ARG A 58 3.25 -23.30 -24.10
CA ARG A 58 2.55 -24.55 -23.81
C ARG A 58 2.02 -25.24 -25.06
N ALA A 59 1.51 -24.50 -26.02
CA ALA A 59 1.08 -25.07 -27.29
C ALA A 59 2.26 -25.72 -28.04
N GLN A 60 3.44 -25.13 -28.02
CA GLN A 60 4.65 -25.72 -28.58
C GLN A 60 5.10 -26.97 -27.79
N TYR A 61 5.06 -26.94 -26.46
CA TYR A 61 5.36 -28.08 -25.60
C TYR A 61 4.45 -29.29 -25.84
N GLN A 62 3.16 -29.06 -26.15
CA GLN A 62 2.21 -30.13 -26.52
C GLN A 62 2.64 -30.87 -27.81
N HIS A 63 3.34 -30.20 -28.72
CA HIS A 63 3.86 -30.79 -29.96
C HIS A 63 5.27 -31.36 -29.78
N ASP A 64 6.09 -30.75 -28.92
CA ASP A 64 7.46 -31.16 -28.66
C ASP A 64 7.77 -31.11 -27.17
N THR A 65 7.71 -32.24 -26.50
CA THR A 65 7.93 -32.40 -25.05
C THR A 65 9.37 -32.18 -24.61
N SER A 66 10.31 -32.00 -25.52
CA SER A 66 11.71 -31.67 -25.21
C SER A 66 11.91 -30.18 -24.87
N LEU A 67 10.92 -29.33 -25.17
CA LEU A 67 11.00 -27.90 -24.91
C LEU A 67 10.92 -27.57 -23.41
N PRO A 68 11.56 -26.46 -22.98
CA PRO A 68 11.47 -26.02 -21.58
C PRO A 68 10.03 -25.73 -21.17
N HIS A 69 9.61 -26.32 -20.05
CA HIS A 69 8.26 -26.15 -19.49
C HIS A 69 8.33 -26.05 -17.96
N CYS A 70 7.25 -25.61 -17.34
CA CYS A 70 7.10 -25.62 -15.90
C CYS A 70 6.35 -26.89 -15.45
N ARG A 71 7.06 -27.90 -14.98
CA ARG A 71 6.47 -29.16 -14.52
C ARG A 71 5.37 -28.96 -13.48
N PHE A 72 5.58 -28.08 -12.50
CA PHE A 72 4.57 -27.80 -11.46
C PHE A 72 3.27 -27.21 -12.02
N TYR A 73 3.36 -26.41 -13.08
CA TYR A 73 2.19 -25.85 -13.72
C TYR A 73 1.47 -26.89 -14.55
N GLU A 74 2.18 -27.68 -15.35
CA GLU A 74 1.56 -28.69 -16.21
C GLU A 74 0.88 -29.80 -15.38
N GLU A 75 1.50 -30.25 -14.29
CA GLU A 75 0.91 -31.22 -13.37
C GLU A 75 -0.34 -30.65 -12.67
N PHE A 76 -0.33 -29.36 -12.32
CA PHE A 76 -1.50 -28.69 -11.79
C PHE A 76 -2.63 -28.56 -12.84
N ASP A 77 -2.29 -28.19 -14.06
CA ASP A 77 -3.25 -27.99 -15.15
C ASP A 77 -3.93 -29.31 -15.54
N ALA A 78 -3.15 -30.42 -15.56
CA ALA A 78 -3.64 -31.74 -15.92
C ALA A 78 -4.48 -32.42 -14.81
N HIS A 79 -4.09 -32.28 -13.55
CA HIS A 79 -4.68 -33.06 -12.46
C HIS A 79 -5.21 -32.21 -11.31
N GLY A 80 -4.64 -31.03 -11.07
CA GLY A 80 -4.95 -30.20 -9.89
C GLY A 80 -6.26 -29.45 -9.97
N ARG A 81 -6.77 -29.19 -11.17
CA ARG A 81 -8.08 -28.50 -11.35
C ARG A 81 -9.28 -29.37 -11.05
N GLU A 82 -9.14 -30.68 -11.19
CA GLU A 82 -10.24 -31.63 -10.93
C GLU A 82 -10.36 -32.02 -9.45
N VAL A 83 -9.33 -31.73 -8.67
CA VAL A 83 -9.27 -32.10 -7.24
C VAL A 83 -9.56 -30.86 -6.37
N PRO A 84 -10.76 -30.73 -5.79
CA PRO A 84 -11.05 -29.63 -4.89
C PRO A 84 -10.20 -29.72 -3.63
N LEU A 85 -9.80 -28.56 -3.09
CA LEU A 85 -9.16 -28.51 -1.79
C LEU A 85 -10.10 -29.05 -0.71
N PRO A 86 -9.62 -29.88 0.23
CA PRO A 86 -10.41 -30.28 1.39
C PRO A 86 -10.92 -29.04 2.16
N ALA A 87 -12.06 -29.16 2.83
CA ALA A 87 -12.56 -28.07 3.67
C ALA A 87 -11.55 -27.74 4.77
N GLY A 88 -11.18 -26.45 4.87
CA GLY A 88 -10.17 -26.00 5.83
C GLY A 88 -9.77 -24.55 5.62
N ILE A 89 -8.89 -24.07 6.49
CA ILE A 89 -8.26 -22.76 6.39
C ILE A 89 -6.86 -22.96 5.83
N TYR A 90 -6.53 -22.24 4.77
CA TYR A 90 -5.24 -22.34 4.07
C TYR A 90 -4.54 -21.00 4.05
N ASN A 91 -3.37 -20.92 4.64
CA ASN A 91 -2.45 -19.82 4.47
C ASN A 91 -1.49 -20.08 3.30
N LEU A 92 -0.60 -19.11 3.02
CA LEU A 92 0.37 -19.21 1.94
C LEU A 92 1.31 -20.42 2.09
N ASP A 93 1.72 -20.73 3.32
CA ASP A 93 2.66 -21.83 3.59
C ASP A 93 1.97 -23.19 3.49
N ASP A 94 0.71 -23.28 3.88
CA ASP A 94 -0.11 -24.48 3.67
C ASP A 94 -0.27 -24.80 2.19
N LEU A 95 -0.57 -23.78 1.35
CA LEU A 95 -0.67 -23.95 -0.10
C LEU A 95 0.67 -24.29 -0.74
N LYS A 96 1.80 -23.73 -0.26
CA LYS A 96 3.14 -24.12 -0.69
C LYS A 96 3.47 -25.57 -0.31
N ALA A 97 3.12 -25.98 0.92
CA ALA A 97 3.33 -27.33 1.40
C ALA A 97 2.50 -28.35 0.60
N LEU A 98 1.24 -28.01 0.32
CA LEU A 98 0.37 -28.85 -0.50
C LEU A 98 0.90 -28.96 -1.93
N GLY A 99 1.27 -27.83 -2.55
CA GLY A 99 1.87 -27.80 -3.89
C GLY A 99 3.11 -28.65 -3.99
N ARG A 100 4.01 -28.61 -2.99
CA ARG A 100 5.21 -29.46 -2.95
C ARG A 100 4.86 -30.96 -2.85
N ARG A 101 3.87 -31.33 -2.02
CA ARG A 101 3.46 -32.72 -1.85
C ARG A 101 2.84 -33.31 -3.11
N GLN A 102 2.03 -32.53 -3.82
CA GLN A 102 1.32 -32.96 -5.01
C GLN A 102 2.11 -32.71 -6.32
N GLY A 103 3.22 -32.00 -6.26
CA GLY A 103 3.96 -31.56 -7.45
C GLY A 103 3.25 -30.43 -8.21
N TRP A 104 2.33 -29.68 -7.57
CA TRP A 104 1.52 -28.63 -8.19
C TRP A 104 2.08 -27.23 -7.94
N CYS A 105 1.86 -26.31 -8.88
CA CYS A 105 2.23 -24.92 -8.70
C CYS A 105 1.37 -24.24 -7.62
N PRO A 106 1.94 -23.75 -6.49
CA PRO A 106 1.16 -23.13 -5.42
C PRO A 106 0.48 -21.83 -5.86
N TYR A 107 1.08 -21.09 -6.78
CA TYR A 107 0.53 -19.85 -7.30
C TYR A 107 -0.76 -20.08 -8.09
N PHE A 108 -0.76 -21.02 -9.04
CA PHE A 108 -1.96 -21.32 -9.82
C PHE A 108 -3.00 -22.07 -8.99
N LEU A 109 -2.56 -22.90 -8.04
CA LEU A 109 -3.45 -23.52 -7.06
C LEU A 109 -4.19 -22.48 -6.23
N ALA A 110 -3.49 -21.48 -5.68
CA ALA A 110 -4.09 -20.38 -4.93
C ALA A 110 -5.11 -19.60 -5.76
N ARG A 111 -4.77 -19.26 -7.00
CA ARG A 111 -5.69 -18.55 -7.91
C ARG A 111 -6.95 -19.35 -8.23
N TYR A 112 -6.79 -20.63 -8.50
CA TYR A 112 -7.93 -21.49 -8.80
C TYR A 112 -8.83 -21.71 -7.58
N SER A 113 -8.24 -21.78 -6.39
CA SER A 113 -8.97 -21.97 -5.13
C SER A 113 -9.92 -20.81 -4.81
N ILE A 114 -9.67 -19.60 -5.31
CA ILE A 114 -10.56 -18.43 -5.15
C ILE A 114 -11.96 -18.73 -5.68
N LEU A 115 -12.08 -19.51 -6.76
CA LEU A 115 -13.37 -19.87 -7.38
C LEU A 115 -14.27 -20.72 -6.45
N HIS A 116 -13.67 -21.43 -5.51
CA HIS A 116 -14.33 -22.39 -4.64
C HIS A 116 -14.30 -21.99 -3.17
N ALA A 117 -13.59 -20.93 -2.82
CA ALA A 117 -13.44 -20.48 -1.45
C ALA A 117 -14.70 -19.77 -0.93
N ASN A 118 -15.11 -20.10 0.30
CA ASN A 118 -16.17 -19.38 1.00
C ASN A 118 -15.68 -18.02 1.54
N VAL A 119 -14.41 -17.94 1.95
CA VAL A 119 -13.76 -16.74 2.45
C VAL A 119 -12.42 -16.58 1.77
N VAL A 120 -12.15 -15.40 1.24
CA VAL A 120 -10.87 -15.03 0.61
C VAL A 120 -10.29 -13.84 1.35
N VAL A 121 -9.04 -13.94 1.82
CA VAL A 121 -8.31 -12.85 2.48
C VAL A 121 -7.14 -12.45 1.60
N TYR A 122 -7.11 -11.18 1.17
CA TYR A 122 -6.04 -10.64 0.33
C TYR A 122 -5.88 -9.12 0.48
N SER A 123 -4.85 -8.54 -0.14
CA SER A 123 -4.59 -7.10 -0.10
C SER A 123 -5.66 -6.31 -0.87
N TYR A 124 -5.91 -5.07 -0.47
CA TYR A 124 -6.82 -4.12 -1.11
C TYR A 124 -6.58 -3.95 -2.62
N HIS A 125 -5.33 -4.01 -3.06
CA HIS A 125 -4.96 -3.87 -4.47
C HIS A 125 -5.66 -4.89 -5.37
N TYR A 126 -6.02 -6.07 -4.85
CA TYR A 126 -6.76 -7.07 -5.62
C TYR A 126 -8.21 -6.67 -5.94
N LEU A 127 -8.75 -5.66 -5.25
CA LEU A 127 -10.07 -5.07 -5.52
C LEU A 127 -9.99 -3.66 -6.09
N LEU A 128 -9.02 -2.84 -5.65
CA LEU A 128 -8.97 -1.41 -5.93
C LEU A 128 -8.09 -1.04 -7.12
N ASP A 129 -7.05 -1.84 -7.46
CA ASP A 129 -6.28 -1.63 -8.69
C ASP A 129 -7.01 -2.28 -9.86
N PRO A 130 -7.53 -1.50 -10.83
CA PRO A 130 -8.30 -2.03 -11.95
C PRO A 130 -7.57 -3.10 -12.76
N LYS A 131 -6.23 -3.01 -12.84
CA LYS A 131 -5.38 -3.94 -13.60
C LYS A 131 -5.32 -5.33 -12.95
N ILE A 132 -5.37 -5.37 -11.60
CA ILE A 132 -5.27 -6.60 -10.80
C ILE A 132 -6.67 -7.15 -10.54
N ALA A 133 -7.63 -6.28 -10.26
CA ALA A 133 -9.02 -6.65 -9.96
C ALA A 133 -9.64 -7.50 -11.07
N ASP A 134 -9.41 -7.14 -12.33
CA ASP A 134 -9.89 -7.91 -13.49
C ASP A 134 -9.33 -9.33 -13.53
N LEU A 135 -8.11 -9.54 -13.06
CA LEU A 135 -7.45 -10.84 -13.08
C LEU A 135 -7.83 -11.76 -11.91
N VAL A 136 -8.16 -11.19 -10.76
CA VAL A 136 -8.32 -11.95 -9.50
C VAL A 136 -9.75 -11.91 -8.98
N SER A 137 -10.39 -10.76 -9.06
CA SER A 137 -11.65 -10.51 -8.35
C SER A 137 -12.90 -10.59 -9.21
N LYS A 138 -12.76 -10.68 -10.54
CA LYS A 138 -13.92 -10.74 -11.46
C LYS A 138 -14.79 -11.99 -11.24
N GLU A 139 -14.21 -13.07 -10.78
CA GLU A 139 -14.91 -14.34 -10.54
C GLU A 139 -15.66 -14.37 -9.20
N LEU A 140 -15.43 -13.39 -8.31
CA LEU A 140 -16.13 -13.31 -7.04
C LEU A 140 -17.63 -13.06 -7.26
N ALA A 141 -18.47 -13.78 -6.52
CA ALA A 141 -19.93 -13.67 -6.63
C ALA A 141 -20.40 -12.25 -6.26
N ARG A 142 -21.38 -11.71 -6.99
CA ARG A 142 -22.02 -10.40 -6.70
C ARG A 142 -22.68 -10.35 -5.31
N LYS A 143 -23.17 -11.49 -4.83
CA LYS A 143 -23.75 -11.64 -3.49
C LYS A 143 -22.71 -11.74 -2.38
N ALA A 144 -21.41 -11.63 -2.70
CA ALA A 144 -20.35 -11.65 -1.69
C ALA A 144 -20.41 -10.41 -0.80
N VAL A 145 -19.97 -10.60 0.44
CA VAL A 145 -19.72 -9.51 1.39
C VAL A 145 -18.25 -9.16 1.33
N VAL A 146 -17.95 -7.89 1.14
CA VAL A 146 -16.58 -7.37 1.14
C VAL A 146 -16.32 -6.65 2.46
N VAL A 147 -15.24 -7.02 3.14
CA VAL A 147 -14.80 -6.37 4.37
C VAL A 147 -13.43 -5.74 4.13
N PHE A 148 -13.36 -4.42 4.21
CA PHE A 148 -12.10 -3.68 4.25
C PHE A 148 -11.68 -3.53 5.71
N ASP A 149 -10.78 -4.40 6.15
CA ASP A 149 -10.22 -4.35 7.50
C ASP A 149 -9.01 -3.42 7.54
N GLU A 150 -8.80 -2.74 8.67
CA GLU A 150 -7.79 -1.68 8.84
C GLU A 150 -7.87 -0.59 7.76
N ALA A 151 -9.10 -0.21 7.42
CA ALA A 151 -9.41 0.68 6.29
C ALA A 151 -9.15 2.17 6.55
N HIS A 152 -8.43 2.50 7.62
CA HIS A 152 -8.10 3.87 7.95
C HIS A 152 -7.33 4.63 6.85
N ASN A 153 -6.58 3.91 6.00
CA ASN A 153 -5.77 4.47 4.90
C ASN A 153 -6.31 4.14 3.50
N ILE A 154 -7.56 3.70 3.40
CA ILE A 154 -8.16 3.22 2.14
C ILE A 154 -8.19 4.30 1.04
N ASP A 155 -8.36 5.57 1.42
CA ASP A 155 -8.36 6.71 0.51
C ASP A 155 -7.02 6.88 -0.21
N ASN A 156 -5.90 6.72 0.49
CA ASN A 156 -4.57 6.78 -0.12
C ASN A 156 -4.32 5.57 -1.03
N VAL A 157 -4.73 4.37 -0.62
CA VAL A 157 -4.61 3.17 -1.46
C VAL A 157 -5.41 3.32 -2.76
N CYS A 158 -6.62 3.88 -2.71
CA CYS A 158 -7.42 4.19 -3.89
C CYS A 158 -6.69 5.14 -4.85
N ILE A 159 -6.10 6.21 -4.32
CA ILE A 159 -5.36 7.21 -5.10
C ILE A 159 -4.11 6.61 -5.73
N ASP A 160 -3.32 5.87 -4.95
CA ASP A 160 -2.05 5.29 -5.42
C ASP A 160 -2.27 4.23 -6.50
N SER A 161 -3.32 3.40 -6.38
CA SER A 161 -3.64 2.37 -7.38
C SER A 161 -4.01 2.95 -8.75
N MET A 162 -4.54 4.17 -8.78
CA MET A 162 -4.93 4.88 -10.01
C MET A 162 -3.86 5.83 -10.55
N SER A 163 -2.82 6.14 -9.79
CA SER A 163 -1.79 7.11 -10.15
C SER A 163 -0.63 6.49 -10.95
N VAL A 164 0.02 7.29 -11.79
CA VAL A 164 1.15 6.86 -12.63
C VAL A 164 2.24 7.92 -12.64
N ASN A 165 3.50 7.50 -12.45
CA ASN A 165 4.66 8.37 -12.49
C ASN A 165 5.57 7.99 -13.66
N LEU A 166 5.93 8.96 -14.51
CA LEU A 166 6.83 8.78 -15.65
C LEU A 166 8.11 9.58 -15.43
N THR A 167 9.24 8.89 -15.30
CA THR A 167 10.56 9.50 -15.17
C THR A 167 11.29 9.51 -16.52
N ARG A 168 12.29 10.36 -16.67
CA ARG A 168 13.16 10.37 -17.85
C ARG A 168 13.77 8.99 -18.12
N ARG A 169 14.27 8.31 -17.08
CA ARG A 169 14.83 6.96 -17.19
C ARG A 169 13.84 5.94 -17.71
N THR A 170 12.58 6.02 -17.26
CA THR A 170 11.49 5.17 -17.75
C THR A 170 11.26 5.40 -19.26
N LEU A 171 11.21 6.67 -19.68
CA LEU A 171 10.98 7.02 -21.11
C LEU A 171 12.15 6.63 -22.01
N ASP A 172 13.39 6.67 -21.52
CA ASP A 172 14.55 6.22 -22.29
C ASP A 172 14.52 4.70 -22.50
N ARG A 173 14.12 3.94 -21.48
CA ARG A 173 13.87 2.50 -21.62
C ARG A 173 12.71 2.20 -22.57
N CYS A 174 11.62 2.98 -22.55
CA CYS A 174 10.52 2.85 -23.51
C CYS A 174 11.02 2.97 -24.97
N GLN A 175 11.96 3.85 -25.22
CA GLN A 175 12.53 4.01 -26.57
C GLN A 175 13.24 2.73 -27.03
N GLY A 176 14.09 2.13 -26.19
CA GLY A 176 14.72 0.84 -26.47
C GLY A 176 13.70 -0.28 -26.69
N ASN A 177 12.65 -0.33 -25.88
CA ASN A 177 11.57 -1.30 -26.05
C ASN A 177 10.86 -1.14 -27.42
N LEU A 178 10.56 0.10 -27.83
CA LEU A 178 9.94 0.38 -29.12
C LEU A 178 10.82 -0.04 -30.30
N GLU A 179 12.14 0.20 -30.22
CA GLU A 179 13.09 -0.22 -31.25
C GLU A 179 13.16 -1.75 -31.38
N THR A 180 13.16 -2.45 -30.25
CA THR A 180 13.12 -3.91 -30.21
C THR A 180 11.84 -4.47 -30.80
N LEU A 181 10.67 -3.93 -30.41
CA LEU A 181 9.38 -4.34 -30.97
C LEU A 181 9.30 -4.06 -32.47
N GLN A 182 9.81 -2.93 -32.92
CA GLN A 182 9.81 -2.60 -34.35
C GLN A 182 10.62 -3.61 -35.19
N LYS A 183 11.81 -3.99 -34.70
CA LYS A 183 12.63 -5.04 -35.35
C LYS A 183 11.90 -6.38 -35.38
N THR A 184 11.24 -6.76 -34.28
CA THR A 184 10.49 -8.00 -34.18
C THR A 184 9.29 -8.01 -35.12
N VAL A 185 8.52 -6.91 -35.18
CA VAL A 185 7.38 -6.78 -36.09
C VAL A 185 7.84 -6.87 -37.55
N LEU A 186 8.94 -6.22 -37.95
CA LEU A 186 9.49 -6.31 -39.32
C LEU A 186 9.89 -7.76 -39.65
N ARG A 187 10.56 -8.45 -38.73
CA ARG A 187 10.94 -9.86 -38.93
C ARG A 187 9.72 -10.76 -39.13
N ILE A 188 8.68 -10.62 -38.28
CA ILE A 188 7.45 -11.42 -38.41
C ILE A 188 6.69 -11.07 -39.69
N LYS A 189 6.71 -9.81 -40.12
CA LYS A 189 6.10 -9.41 -41.37
C LYS A 189 6.73 -10.09 -42.61
N GLU A 190 8.04 -10.31 -42.57
CA GLU A 190 8.76 -11.04 -43.62
C GLU A 190 8.51 -12.54 -43.58
N THR A 191 8.25 -13.12 -42.40
CA THR A 191 8.09 -14.56 -42.21
C THR A 191 6.65 -15.03 -42.18
N ASP A 192 5.72 -14.25 -41.56
CA ASP A 192 4.31 -14.61 -41.36
C ASP A 192 3.44 -13.34 -41.24
N GLU A 193 3.19 -12.66 -42.37
CA GLU A 193 2.35 -11.46 -42.41
C GLU A 193 0.91 -11.74 -41.98
N GLN A 194 0.40 -12.94 -42.23
CA GLN A 194 -0.97 -13.33 -41.90
C GLN A 194 -1.20 -13.31 -40.39
N ARG A 195 -0.22 -13.71 -39.63
CA ARG A 195 -0.27 -13.71 -38.14
C ARG A 195 -0.52 -12.30 -37.55
N LEU A 196 0.11 -11.26 -38.11
CA LEU A 196 -0.12 -9.87 -37.72
C LEU A 196 -1.50 -9.34 -38.10
N ARG A 197 -2.07 -9.84 -39.23
CA ARG A 197 -3.44 -9.48 -39.65
C ARG A 197 -4.49 -10.14 -38.76
N ASP A 198 -4.28 -11.39 -38.42
CA ASP A 198 -5.18 -12.18 -37.59
C ASP A 198 -5.12 -11.73 -36.11
N GLU A 199 -3.99 -11.17 -35.67
CA GLU A 199 -3.84 -10.57 -34.32
C GLU A 199 -4.88 -9.47 -34.09
N TYR A 200 -4.97 -8.52 -35.03
CA TYR A 200 -5.91 -7.43 -34.88
C TYR A 200 -7.37 -7.92 -34.93
N ARG A 201 -7.69 -8.89 -35.77
CA ARG A 201 -9.02 -9.48 -35.84
C ARG A 201 -9.41 -10.14 -34.53
N ARG A 202 -8.55 -11.01 -33.99
CA ARG A 202 -8.78 -11.69 -32.71
C ARG A 202 -8.95 -10.72 -31.56
N LEU A 203 -8.19 -9.63 -31.54
CA LEU A 203 -8.33 -8.59 -30.51
C LEU A 203 -9.73 -7.95 -30.57
N VAL A 204 -10.21 -7.57 -31.75
CA VAL A 204 -11.54 -6.95 -31.92
C VAL A 204 -12.66 -7.94 -31.57
N GLU A 205 -12.54 -9.21 -31.97
CA GLU A 205 -13.50 -10.27 -31.65
C GLU A 205 -13.54 -10.53 -30.14
N GLY A 206 -12.38 -10.70 -29.49
CA GLY A 206 -12.29 -10.89 -28.04
C GLY A 206 -12.83 -9.71 -27.22
N LEU A 207 -12.68 -8.48 -27.73
CA LEU A 207 -13.29 -7.30 -27.09
C LEU A 207 -14.81 -7.25 -27.26
N ARG A 208 -15.33 -7.67 -28.42
CA ARG A 208 -16.79 -7.79 -28.65
C ARG A 208 -17.41 -8.87 -27.79
N GLU A 209 -16.78 -10.04 -27.69
CA GLU A 209 -17.23 -11.12 -26.82
C GLU A 209 -17.19 -10.73 -25.35
N ALA A 210 -16.13 -10.08 -24.91
CA ALA A 210 -16.02 -9.53 -23.57
C ALA A 210 -17.06 -8.44 -23.29
N SER A 211 -17.42 -7.62 -24.29
CA SER A 211 -18.49 -6.62 -24.18
C SER A 211 -19.85 -7.26 -24.01
N ALA A 212 -20.18 -8.30 -24.81
CA ALA A 212 -21.43 -9.05 -24.71
C ALA A 212 -21.57 -9.79 -23.35
N ALA A 213 -20.47 -10.31 -22.80
CA ALA A 213 -20.44 -10.90 -21.47
C ALA A 213 -20.55 -9.84 -20.35
N ARG A 214 -20.16 -8.61 -20.64
CA ARG A 214 -20.13 -7.46 -19.71
C ARG A 214 -21.46 -6.74 -19.50
N GLU A 215 -22.48 -6.97 -20.29
CA GLU A 215 -23.85 -6.45 -20.00
C GLU A 215 -24.34 -6.95 -18.62
N THR A 216 -23.72 -8.01 -18.08
CA THR A 216 -23.99 -8.52 -16.77
C THR A 216 -22.94 -8.14 -15.69
N ASP A 217 -21.71 -7.71 -16.03
CA ASP A 217 -20.59 -7.50 -15.10
C ASP A 217 -19.81 -6.18 -15.29
N ALA A 218 -20.48 -5.12 -15.66
CA ALA A 218 -19.93 -3.90 -16.28
C ALA A 218 -18.92 -3.07 -15.47
N HIS A 219 -18.62 -3.34 -14.18
CA HIS A 219 -18.01 -2.29 -13.34
C HIS A 219 -16.66 -2.58 -12.66
N LEU A 220 -16.10 -3.77 -12.73
CA LEU A 220 -14.81 -4.10 -12.08
C LEU A 220 -13.64 -4.31 -13.03
N ALA A 221 -13.92 -4.41 -14.29
CA ALA A 221 -12.88 -4.62 -15.28
C ALA A 221 -12.47 -3.28 -15.86
N ASN A 222 -11.19 -2.95 -15.81
CA ASN A 222 -10.52 -1.83 -16.48
C ASN A 222 -11.34 -0.54 -16.52
N PRO A 223 -10.76 0.67 -16.47
CA PRO A 223 -11.50 1.87 -16.84
C PRO A 223 -12.12 1.56 -18.21
N VAL A 224 -13.40 1.20 -18.14
CA VAL A 224 -14.14 0.60 -19.25
C VAL A 224 -13.99 1.55 -20.42
N LEU A 225 -13.47 1.03 -21.50
CA LEU A 225 -13.66 1.68 -22.79
C LEU A 225 -15.16 1.92 -22.91
N PRO A 226 -15.64 3.18 -23.00
CA PRO A 226 -17.06 3.44 -23.17
C PRO A 226 -17.59 2.59 -24.32
N ASP A 227 -18.79 2.01 -24.19
CA ASP A 227 -19.39 1.17 -25.23
C ASP A 227 -19.37 1.84 -26.60
N GLU A 228 -19.43 3.16 -26.65
CA GLU A 228 -19.27 3.97 -27.85
C GLU A 228 -17.90 3.79 -28.53
N VAL A 229 -16.83 3.56 -27.76
CA VAL A 229 -15.49 3.33 -28.32
C VAL A 229 -15.31 1.88 -28.80
N LEU A 230 -16.04 0.95 -28.21
CA LEU A 230 -16.10 -0.45 -28.65
C LEU A 230 -16.95 -0.60 -29.92
N GLN A 231 -17.98 0.25 -30.12
CA GLN A 231 -18.83 0.29 -31.29
C GLN A 231 -18.17 1.03 -32.47
N GLU A 232 -17.41 2.09 -32.20
CA GLU A 232 -16.52 2.68 -33.21
C GLU A 232 -15.28 1.78 -33.32
N ALA A 233 -15.25 0.92 -34.33
CA ALA A 233 -14.11 0.06 -34.65
C ALA A 233 -12.77 0.78 -34.38
N VAL A 234 -11.83 0.10 -33.73
CA VAL A 234 -10.48 0.59 -33.41
C VAL A 234 -9.98 1.55 -34.49
N PRO A 235 -9.57 2.77 -34.14
CA PRO A 235 -9.25 3.81 -35.09
C PRO A 235 -8.28 3.32 -36.17
N GLY A 236 -8.53 3.63 -37.44
CA GLY A 236 -7.70 3.20 -38.56
C GLY A 236 -6.22 3.54 -38.42
N SER A 237 -5.90 4.50 -37.52
CA SER A 237 -4.53 4.91 -37.18
C SER A 237 -3.70 3.90 -36.41
N ILE A 238 -4.31 2.85 -35.81
CA ILE A 238 -3.60 1.81 -35.02
C ILE A 238 -3.98 0.38 -35.40
N ARG A 239 -4.62 0.19 -36.55
CA ARG A 239 -5.03 -1.14 -37.05
C ARG A 239 -3.84 -2.05 -37.29
N THR A 240 -2.76 -1.54 -37.85
CA THR A 240 -1.55 -2.32 -38.06
C THR A 240 -0.58 -2.15 -36.88
N ALA A 241 0.21 -3.17 -36.60
CA ALA A 241 1.24 -3.12 -35.57
C ALA A 241 2.23 -1.96 -35.80
N GLU A 242 2.62 -1.71 -37.04
CA GLU A 242 3.53 -0.62 -37.41
C GLU A 242 2.92 0.76 -37.12
N HIS A 243 1.65 0.96 -37.44
CA HIS A 243 0.94 2.21 -37.16
C HIS A 243 0.82 2.43 -35.64
N PHE A 244 0.56 1.37 -34.91
CA PHE A 244 0.50 1.43 -33.44
C PHE A 244 1.86 1.78 -32.82
N LEU A 245 2.94 1.14 -33.25
CA LEU A 245 4.29 1.48 -32.79
C LEU A 245 4.68 2.92 -33.16
N GLY A 246 4.30 3.36 -34.38
CA GLY A 246 4.46 4.75 -34.80
C GLY A 246 3.67 5.75 -33.95
N PHE A 247 2.49 5.37 -33.49
CA PHE A 247 1.69 6.16 -32.55
C PHE A 247 2.37 6.23 -31.15
N LEU A 248 2.80 5.10 -30.60
CA LEU A 248 3.53 5.05 -29.32
C LEU A 248 4.82 5.88 -29.36
N ARG A 249 5.54 5.87 -30.48
CA ARG A 249 6.73 6.70 -30.66
C ARG A 249 6.41 8.18 -30.58
N ARG A 250 5.36 8.64 -31.27
CA ARG A 250 4.93 10.06 -31.19
C ARG A 250 4.48 10.46 -29.79
N LEU A 251 3.76 9.58 -29.10
CA LEU A 251 3.38 9.81 -27.71
C LEU A 251 4.62 9.91 -26.81
N LEU A 252 5.57 8.99 -26.96
CA LEU A 252 6.84 9.03 -26.21
C LEU A 252 7.62 10.32 -26.45
N GLU A 253 7.74 10.74 -27.71
CA GLU A 253 8.41 12.00 -28.07
C GLU A 253 7.70 13.22 -27.49
N TYR A 254 6.36 13.22 -27.48
CA TYR A 254 5.58 14.28 -26.84
C TYR A 254 5.82 14.33 -25.34
N VAL A 255 5.74 13.19 -24.64
CA VAL A 255 5.99 13.14 -23.19
C VAL A 255 7.43 13.52 -22.85
N LYS A 256 8.43 13.04 -23.63
CA LYS A 256 9.84 13.47 -23.47
C LYS A 256 10.01 14.99 -23.67
N TRP A 257 9.29 15.58 -24.62
CA TRP A 257 9.31 17.02 -24.80
C TRP A 257 8.67 17.75 -23.63
N ARG A 258 7.55 17.26 -23.10
CA ARG A 258 6.88 17.84 -21.93
C ARG A 258 7.79 17.83 -20.69
N LEU A 259 8.65 16.83 -20.54
CA LEU A 259 9.61 16.76 -19.43
C LEU A 259 10.77 17.77 -19.54
N ARG A 260 10.91 18.51 -20.66
CA ARG A 260 11.96 19.55 -20.82
C ARG A 260 11.57 20.91 -20.23
N VAL A 261 10.66 20.93 -19.28
CA VAL A 261 10.22 22.17 -18.62
C VAL A 261 11.27 22.66 -17.63
N GLN A 262 11.39 23.98 -17.50
CA GLN A 262 12.26 24.64 -16.51
C GLN A 262 11.51 24.97 -15.23
N HIS A 263 10.19 25.05 -15.29
CA HIS A 263 9.30 25.37 -14.19
C HIS A 263 8.26 24.27 -14.06
N VAL A 264 7.69 24.17 -12.86
CA VAL A 264 6.59 23.24 -12.61
C VAL A 264 5.39 23.61 -13.46
N VAL A 265 4.79 22.59 -14.06
CA VAL A 265 3.56 22.71 -14.83
C VAL A 265 2.48 21.84 -14.17
N GLN A 266 1.32 22.43 -13.92
CA GLN A 266 0.13 21.71 -13.47
C GLN A 266 -0.98 21.92 -14.49
N GLU A 267 -1.58 20.83 -14.95
CA GLU A 267 -2.63 20.88 -15.98
C GLU A 267 -3.64 19.74 -15.82
N SER A 268 -4.82 19.93 -16.41
CA SER A 268 -5.84 18.89 -16.47
C SER A 268 -5.56 17.88 -17.59
N PRO A 269 -6.07 16.62 -17.50
CA PRO A 269 -5.97 15.64 -18.58
C PRO A 269 -6.46 16.17 -19.94
N PRO A 270 -7.61 16.87 -20.06
CA PRO A 270 -8.04 17.45 -21.32
C PRO A 270 -7.06 18.48 -21.90
N ALA A 271 -6.41 19.29 -21.06
CA ALA A 271 -5.41 20.27 -21.52
C ALA A 271 -4.17 19.58 -22.11
N PHE A 272 -3.71 18.52 -21.44
CA PHE A 272 -2.60 17.68 -21.92
C PHE A 272 -2.92 17.04 -23.29
N LEU A 273 -4.13 16.47 -23.44
CA LEU A 273 -4.58 15.87 -24.69
C LEU A 273 -4.69 16.89 -25.82
N SER A 274 -5.18 18.09 -25.54
CA SER A 274 -5.22 19.20 -26.51
C SER A 274 -3.83 19.57 -27.00
N GLY A 275 -2.85 19.64 -26.10
CA GLY A 275 -1.44 19.90 -26.44
C GLY A 275 -0.81 18.79 -27.29
N LEU A 276 -1.14 17.53 -26.98
CA LEU A 276 -0.72 16.37 -27.80
C LEU A 276 -1.30 16.46 -29.22
N ALA A 277 -2.60 16.73 -29.35
CA ALA A 277 -3.28 16.87 -30.61
C ALA A 277 -2.67 17.99 -31.49
N GLN A 278 -2.48 19.18 -30.92
CA GLN A 278 -1.86 20.32 -31.62
C GLN A 278 -0.47 19.98 -32.18
N ARG A 279 0.38 19.33 -31.35
CA ARG A 279 1.74 18.99 -31.78
C ARG A 279 1.79 17.92 -32.88
N VAL A 280 0.95 16.94 -32.80
CA VAL A 280 0.83 15.88 -33.85
C VAL A 280 0.33 16.46 -35.16
N CYS A 281 -0.55 17.49 -35.12
CA CYS A 281 -1.09 18.15 -36.30
C CYS A 281 -0.09 19.10 -36.98
N ILE A 282 0.77 19.79 -36.24
CA ILE A 282 1.77 20.74 -36.80
C ILE A 282 2.76 20.06 -37.76
N GLN A 283 2.95 18.77 -37.67
CA GLN A 283 3.82 17.99 -38.55
C GLN A 283 3.17 17.63 -39.91
N ARG A 284 1.87 17.92 -40.13
CA ARG A 284 1.15 17.71 -41.37
C ARG A 284 0.49 19.02 -41.83
N LYS A 285 0.78 19.45 -43.08
CA LYS A 285 0.41 20.70 -43.79
C LYS A 285 -0.94 21.39 -43.44
N PRO A 286 -1.01 22.77 -43.44
CA PRO A 286 -1.94 23.58 -42.65
C PRO A 286 -3.33 23.94 -43.23
N LEU A 287 -3.89 23.35 -44.26
CA LEU A 287 -5.03 23.90 -44.96
C LEU A 287 -6.40 23.19 -44.82
N ARG A 288 -6.54 22.18 -43.94
CA ARG A 288 -7.85 21.55 -43.64
C ARG A 288 -8.10 21.34 -42.14
N VAL A 289 -7.61 22.26 -41.32
CA VAL A 289 -7.28 21.98 -39.90
C VAL A 289 -8.46 22.06 -38.94
N LEU A 290 -9.47 22.92 -39.14
CA LEU A 290 -10.48 23.14 -38.08
C LEU A 290 -11.57 22.05 -38.02
N TRP A 291 -12.02 21.56 -39.16
CA TRP A 291 -13.04 20.51 -39.24
C TRP A 291 -12.45 19.11 -38.93
N TRP A 292 -11.18 18.94 -39.30
CA TRP A 292 -10.39 17.75 -39.03
C TRP A 292 -9.97 17.66 -37.54
N LEU A 293 -9.67 18.79 -36.88
CA LEU A 293 -9.33 18.87 -35.44
C LEU A 293 -10.45 18.33 -34.53
N MET A 294 -11.71 18.66 -34.82
CA MET A 294 -12.83 18.15 -34.00
C MET A 294 -13.07 16.65 -34.18
N ARG A 295 -12.89 16.15 -35.40
CA ARG A 295 -13.04 14.73 -35.71
C ARG A 295 -11.83 13.90 -35.23
N GLU A 296 -10.65 14.49 -35.22
CA GLU A 296 -9.40 13.83 -34.83
C GLU A 296 -9.17 13.87 -33.32
N GLN A 297 -9.70 14.85 -32.58
CA GLN A 297 -9.72 14.82 -31.14
C GLN A 297 -10.49 13.62 -30.59
N ARG A 298 -11.65 13.29 -31.14
CA ARG A 298 -12.41 12.08 -30.80
C ARG A 298 -11.65 10.80 -31.19
N SER A 299 -11.06 10.76 -32.38
CA SER A 299 -10.27 9.61 -32.87
C SER A 299 -8.98 9.38 -32.08
N GLN A 300 -8.31 10.45 -31.60
CA GLN A 300 -7.08 10.33 -30.79
C GLN A 300 -7.38 9.94 -29.35
N SER A 301 -8.46 10.44 -28.78
CA SER A 301 -8.93 10.01 -27.47
C SER A 301 -9.26 8.52 -27.47
N ALA A 302 -9.98 8.04 -28.48
CA ALA A 302 -10.29 6.63 -28.66
C ALA A 302 -9.02 5.76 -28.86
N THR A 303 -8.02 6.27 -29.60
CA THR A 303 -6.74 5.57 -29.77
C THR A 303 -5.96 5.43 -28.47
N LEU A 304 -5.95 6.49 -27.66
CA LEU A 304 -5.26 6.50 -26.37
C LEU A 304 -5.93 5.57 -25.35
N SER A 305 -7.26 5.59 -25.29
CA SER A 305 -8.02 4.73 -24.36
C SER A 305 -7.81 3.24 -24.63
N PHE A 306 -7.50 2.87 -25.88
CA PHE A 306 -7.26 1.51 -26.30
C PHE A 306 -5.77 1.07 -26.22
N CYS A 307 -4.89 1.97 -25.81
CA CYS A 307 -3.44 1.80 -25.95
C CYS A 307 -2.88 0.61 -25.14
N ALA A 308 -3.33 0.44 -23.91
CA ALA A 308 -2.87 -0.63 -23.03
C ALA A 308 -3.27 -2.03 -23.55
N GLU A 309 -4.52 -2.19 -23.98
CA GLU A 309 -5.02 -3.46 -24.53
C GLU A 309 -4.33 -3.81 -25.84
N ARG A 310 -4.14 -2.81 -26.71
CA ARG A 310 -3.44 -3.00 -27.97
C ARG A 310 -1.99 -3.45 -27.78
N LEU A 311 -1.30 -2.87 -26.79
CA LEU A 311 0.06 -3.28 -26.46
C LEU A 311 0.10 -4.70 -25.92
N ARG A 312 -0.82 -5.06 -25.01
CA ARG A 312 -0.91 -6.41 -24.45
C ARG A 312 -1.13 -7.47 -25.52
N SER A 313 -2.07 -7.23 -26.43
CA SER A 313 -2.33 -8.11 -27.56
C SER A 313 -1.12 -8.26 -28.48
N LEU A 314 -0.44 -7.16 -28.78
CA LEU A 314 0.75 -7.17 -29.63
C LEU A 314 1.90 -7.97 -28.98
N LEU A 315 2.19 -7.74 -27.70
CA LEU A 315 3.23 -8.48 -26.96
C LEU A 315 2.94 -9.99 -26.93
N HIS A 316 1.67 -10.35 -26.74
CA HIS A 316 1.24 -11.76 -26.78
C HIS A 316 1.44 -12.39 -28.17
N THR A 317 1.05 -11.70 -29.23
CA THR A 317 1.18 -12.21 -30.61
C THR A 317 2.62 -12.29 -31.07
N LEU A 318 3.47 -11.39 -30.62
CA LEU A 318 4.92 -11.43 -30.88
C LEU A 318 5.65 -12.49 -30.02
N GLU A 319 4.93 -13.22 -29.16
CA GLU A 319 5.49 -14.24 -28.25
C GLU A 319 6.65 -13.71 -27.40
N ILE A 320 6.51 -12.48 -26.91
CA ILE A 320 7.50 -11.89 -26.01
C ILE A 320 7.43 -12.62 -24.65
N THR A 321 8.47 -13.35 -24.33
CA THR A 321 8.58 -14.13 -23.09
C THR A 321 8.98 -13.28 -21.88
N ASP A 322 9.81 -12.26 -22.09
CA ASP A 322 10.30 -11.38 -21.02
C ASP A 322 9.51 -10.08 -20.95
N LEU A 323 8.30 -10.18 -20.37
CA LEU A 323 7.42 -9.03 -20.19
C LEU A 323 7.96 -8.00 -19.17
N ALA A 324 8.86 -8.41 -18.27
CA ALA A 324 9.45 -7.52 -17.29
C ALA A 324 10.29 -6.43 -17.98
N ASP A 325 10.99 -6.74 -19.03
CA ASP A 325 11.76 -5.78 -19.83
C ASP A 325 10.90 -4.72 -20.49
N PHE A 326 9.66 -5.08 -20.85
CA PHE A 326 8.68 -4.18 -21.47
C PHE A 326 7.80 -3.42 -20.47
N SER A 327 8.04 -3.57 -19.17
CA SER A 327 7.26 -2.88 -18.13
C SER A 327 7.29 -1.34 -18.26
N PRO A 328 8.38 -0.68 -18.70
CA PRO A 328 8.36 0.77 -18.95
C PRO A 328 7.37 1.16 -20.06
N LEU A 329 7.34 0.41 -21.14
CA LEU A 329 6.41 0.67 -22.26
C LEU A 329 4.96 0.39 -21.86
N THR A 330 4.72 -0.66 -21.07
CA THR A 330 3.41 -0.96 -20.50
C THR A 330 2.94 0.19 -19.58
N LEU A 331 3.84 0.78 -18.79
CA LEU A 331 3.53 1.93 -17.96
C LEU A 331 3.11 3.16 -18.79
N LEU A 332 3.80 3.42 -19.91
CA LEU A 332 3.44 4.49 -20.85
C LEU A 332 2.09 4.23 -21.51
N ALA A 333 1.80 3.00 -21.91
CA ALA A 333 0.52 2.62 -22.51
C ALA A 333 -0.65 2.74 -21.48
N ASN A 334 -0.43 2.34 -20.23
CA ASN A 334 -1.38 2.54 -19.14
C ASN A 334 -1.64 4.02 -18.86
N PHE A 335 -0.58 4.85 -18.84
CA PHE A 335 -0.73 6.30 -18.74
C PHE A 335 -1.60 6.86 -19.88
N ALA A 336 -1.36 6.44 -21.11
CA ALA A 336 -2.16 6.86 -22.25
C ALA A 336 -3.65 6.51 -22.10
N THR A 337 -3.93 5.29 -21.66
CA THR A 337 -5.29 4.82 -21.41
C THR A 337 -5.96 5.65 -20.31
N LEU A 338 -5.29 5.83 -19.16
CA LEU A 338 -5.86 6.57 -18.03
C LEU A 338 -6.10 8.05 -18.34
N VAL A 339 -5.15 8.73 -19.00
CA VAL A 339 -5.29 10.16 -19.31
C VAL A 339 -6.43 10.45 -20.29
N SER A 340 -6.78 9.49 -21.14
CA SER A 340 -7.89 9.61 -22.08
C SER A 340 -9.24 9.21 -21.47
N THR A 341 -9.23 8.29 -20.49
CA THR A 341 -10.44 7.79 -19.84
C THR A 341 -10.98 8.78 -18.82
N TYR A 342 -10.10 9.39 -18.03
CA TYR A 342 -10.49 10.25 -16.92
C TYR A 342 -10.25 11.73 -17.23
N ALA A 343 -11.34 12.44 -17.53
CA ALA A 343 -11.31 13.89 -17.76
C ALA A 343 -11.35 14.70 -16.44
N LYS A 344 -11.91 14.10 -15.37
CA LYS A 344 -12.07 14.72 -14.04
C LYS A 344 -11.48 13.81 -12.97
N GLY A 345 -11.20 14.38 -11.80
CA GLY A 345 -10.63 13.62 -10.68
C GLY A 345 -9.14 13.31 -10.80
N PHE A 346 -8.45 13.84 -11.82
CA PHE A 346 -7.01 13.68 -12.03
C PHE A 346 -6.35 15.00 -12.37
N THR A 347 -5.06 15.08 -12.04
CA THR A 347 -4.18 16.18 -12.45
C THR A 347 -2.87 15.66 -12.98
N ILE A 348 -2.26 16.39 -13.90
CA ILE A 348 -0.90 16.14 -14.38
C ILE A 348 -0.01 17.22 -13.80
N ILE A 349 1.02 16.79 -13.09
CA ILE A 349 2.05 17.67 -12.50
C ILE A 349 3.39 17.26 -13.08
N ILE A 350 4.09 18.20 -13.71
CA ILE A 350 5.44 17.98 -14.24
C ILE A 350 6.41 18.77 -13.40
N GLU A 351 7.29 18.06 -12.70
CA GLU A 351 8.33 18.62 -11.84
C GLU A 351 9.69 18.47 -12.52
N PRO A 352 10.45 19.57 -12.72
CA PRO A 352 11.76 19.53 -13.39
C PRO A 352 12.88 18.96 -12.50
N PHE A 353 12.71 19.01 -11.18
CA PHE A 353 13.66 18.55 -10.17
C PHE A 353 12.93 18.14 -8.89
N ASP A 354 13.57 17.33 -8.08
CA ASP A 354 13.12 17.02 -6.73
C ASP A 354 13.41 18.23 -5.81
N ASP A 355 12.43 18.67 -5.03
CA ASP A 355 12.57 19.77 -4.07
C ASP A 355 13.71 19.52 -3.04
N ARG A 356 14.09 18.27 -2.81
CA ARG A 356 15.20 17.87 -1.93
C ARG A 356 16.58 18.07 -2.57
N THR A 357 16.63 18.01 -3.90
CA THR A 357 17.86 18.15 -4.68
C THR A 357 17.64 19.08 -5.88
N PRO A 358 17.33 20.37 -5.64
CA PRO A 358 16.92 21.30 -6.70
C PRO A 358 18.02 21.60 -7.74
N THR A 359 19.26 21.26 -7.43
CA THR A 359 20.41 21.42 -8.34
C THR A 359 20.53 20.28 -9.35
N ILE A 360 19.83 19.16 -9.14
CA ILE A 360 19.90 17.99 -10.00
C ILE A 360 18.63 17.90 -10.85
N ALA A 361 18.78 18.03 -12.15
CA ALA A 361 17.65 17.87 -13.07
C ALA A 361 17.16 16.40 -13.07
N ASN A 362 16.01 16.17 -12.48
CA ASN A 362 15.35 14.87 -12.44
C ASN A 362 13.86 15.04 -12.78
N PRO A 363 13.50 15.32 -14.04
CA PRO A 363 12.14 15.61 -14.40
C PRO A 363 11.24 14.39 -14.25
N ILE A 364 10.10 14.60 -13.58
CA ILE A 364 9.07 13.58 -13.36
C ILE A 364 7.72 14.14 -13.77
N LEU A 365 6.95 13.35 -14.51
CA LEU A 365 5.54 13.58 -14.77
C LEU A 365 4.72 12.71 -13.82
N HIS A 366 3.94 13.37 -12.99
CA HIS A 366 2.96 12.75 -12.10
C HIS A 366 1.58 12.87 -12.74
N PHE A 367 0.98 11.76 -13.10
CA PHE A 367 -0.44 11.66 -13.37
C PHE A 367 -1.11 11.14 -12.11
N SER A 368 -1.67 12.05 -11.33
CA SER A 368 -2.12 11.74 -9.98
C SER A 368 -3.64 11.79 -9.89
N CYS A 369 -4.20 10.74 -9.31
CA CYS A 369 -5.60 10.69 -8.91
C CYS A 369 -5.82 11.62 -7.71
N MET A 370 -6.89 12.42 -7.74
CA MET A 370 -7.30 13.32 -6.65
C MET A 370 -8.57 12.81 -5.95
N ASP A 371 -9.27 11.88 -6.58
CA ASP A 371 -10.57 11.38 -6.19
C ASP A 371 -10.53 9.89 -5.86
N ALA A 372 -10.50 9.59 -4.58
CA ALA A 372 -10.45 8.21 -4.09
C ALA A 372 -11.72 7.41 -4.46
N SER A 373 -12.85 8.08 -4.69
CA SER A 373 -14.13 7.44 -5.04
C SER A 373 -14.05 6.68 -6.35
N LEU A 374 -13.22 7.13 -7.30
CA LEU A 374 -13.08 6.51 -8.63
C LEU A 374 -12.60 5.05 -8.57
N ALA A 375 -11.74 4.72 -7.60
CA ALA A 375 -11.22 3.38 -7.44
C ALA A 375 -12.18 2.45 -6.67
N ILE A 376 -12.92 2.98 -5.69
CA ILE A 376 -13.76 2.15 -4.81
C ILE A 376 -15.22 2.05 -5.27
N LYS A 377 -15.72 3.01 -6.03
CA LYS A 377 -17.09 3.02 -6.52
C LYS A 377 -17.51 1.74 -7.25
N PRO A 378 -16.68 1.16 -8.15
CA PRO A 378 -16.99 -0.13 -8.76
C PRO A 378 -17.22 -1.26 -7.75
N VAL A 379 -16.55 -1.23 -6.59
CA VAL A 379 -16.74 -2.22 -5.52
C VAL A 379 -18.09 -2.04 -4.85
N PHE A 380 -18.49 -0.80 -4.56
CA PHE A 380 -19.82 -0.50 -3.99
C PHE A 380 -20.97 -0.89 -4.92
N GLU A 381 -20.80 -0.69 -6.22
CA GLU A 381 -21.81 -1.01 -7.23
C GLU A 381 -21.94 -2.51 -7.50
N ARG A 382 -20.84 -3.26 -7.37
CA ARG A 382 -20.83 -4.69 -7.68
C ARG A 382 -21.32 -5.59 -6.54
N PHE A 383 -20.84 -5.36 -5.32
CA PHE A 383 -21.08 -6.29 -4.23
C PHE A 383 -22.32 -5.93 -3.40
N GLN A 384 -22.98 -6.96 -2.88
CA GLN A 384 -24.23 -6.78 -2.11
C GLN A 384 -24.00 -6.00 -0.83
N SER A 385 -22.89 -6.22 -0.14
CA SER A 385 -22.57 -5.58 1.12
C SER A 385 -21.09 -5.25 1.19
N VAL A 386 -20.76 -4.01 1.59
CA VAL A 386 -19.39 -3.57 1.80
C VAL A 386 -19.27 -3.01 3.21
N ILE A 387 -18.33 -3.53 3.98
CA ILE A 387 -18.06 -3.15 5.36
C ILE A 387 -16.66 -2.51 5.41
N ILE A 388 -16.58 -1.32 5.97
CA ILE A 388 -15.33 -0.58 6.17
C ILE A 388 -15.08 -0.52 7.68
N THR A 389 -14.01 -1.12 8.16
CA THR A 389 -13.70 -1.22 9.59
C THR A 389 -12.25 -0.93 9.90
N SER A 390 -11.99 -0.33 11.06
CA SER A 390 -10.65 -0.20 11.66
C SER A 390 -10.75 0.31 13.10
N GLY A 391 -9.73 0.05 13.90
CA GLY A 391 -9.57 0.61 15.24
C GLY A 391 -9.30 2.12 15.27
N THR A 392 -8.99 2.74 14.13
CA THR A 392 -8.59 4.15 14.02
C THR A 392 -9.39 4.97 13.01
N LEU A 393 -10.59 4.50 12.61
CA LEU A 393 -11.53 5.27 11.81
C LEU A 393 -12.15 6.40 12.65
N SER A 394 -11.52 7.56 12.66
CA SER A 394 -12.02 8.72 13.41
C SER A 394 -11.57 10.04 12.75
N PRO A 395 -12.48 11.02 12.59
CA PRO A 395 -13.93 10.94 12.74
C PRO A 395 -14.57 10.14 11.59
N LEU A 396 -15.68 9.44 11.87
CA LEU A 396 -16.33 8.55 10.89
C LEU A 396 -16.95 9.28 9.69
N ASP A 397 -17.42 10.50 9.89
CA ASP A 397 -18.17 11.29 8.88
C ASP A 397 -17.32 11.76 7.69
N ILE A 398 -16.00 11.68 7.78
CA ILE A 398 -15.10 12.11 6.71
C ILE A 398 -14.98 11.07 5.60
N TYR A 399 -15.02 9.76 5.95
CA TYR A 399 -14.86 8.67 4.97
C TYR A 399 -15.99 8.60 3.94
N PRO A 400 -17.29 8.71 4.30
CA PRO A 400 -18.37 8.81 3.34
C PRO A 400 -18.21 9.95 2.34
N LYS A 401 -17.67 11.09 2.80
CA LYS A 401 -17.41 12.26 1.93
C LYS A 401 -16.28 12.02 0.96
N ILE A 402 -15.12 11.50 1.43
CA ILE A 402 -13.93 11.30 0.59
C ILE A 402 -14.16 10.15 -0.40
N LEU A 403 -14.91 9.12 -0.04
CA LEU A 403 -15.17 7.94 -0.85
C LEU A 403 -16.50 8.02 -1.62
N ASP A 404 -17.23 9.12 -1.49
CA ASP A 404 -18.51 9.41 -2.17
C ASP A 404 -19.54 8.27 -2.05
N PHE A 405 -19.87 7.90 -0.81
CA PHE A 405 -20.90 6.89 -0.55
C PHE A 405 -21.83 7.28 0.61
N HIS A 406 -23.01 6.66 0.67
CA HIS A 406 -23.98 6.86 1.73
C HIS A 406 -24.02 5.61 2.63
N PRO A 407 -23.48 5.68 3.86
CA PRO A 407 -23.49 4.55 4.77
C PRO A 407 -24.90 4.23 5.26
N VAL A 408 -25.29 2.97 5.27
CA VAL A 408 -26.55 2.49 5.86
C VAL A 408 -26.43 2.50 7.38
N THR A 409 -25.28 2.13 7.90
CA THR A 409 -24.99 2.07 9.33
C THR A 409 -23.60 2.62 9.61
N MET A 410 -23.46 3.43 10.66
CA MET A 410 -22.18 3.86 11.21
C MET A 410 -22.19 3.58 12.72
N ALA A 411 -21.14 2.95 13.23
CA ALA A 411 -21.02 2.66 14.65
C ALA A 411 -19.57 2.80 15.13
N THR A 412 -19.40 3.32 16.34
CA THR A 412 -18.12 3.37 17.04
C THR A 412 -18.26 2.60 18.34
N PHE A 413 -17.38 1.65 18.55
CA PHE A 413 -17.35 0.84 19.76
C PHE A 413 -16.12 1.22 20.58
N THR A 414 -16.29 1.30 21.90
CA THR A 414 -15.21 1.48 22.85
C THR A 414 -14.85 0.17 23.51
N MET A 415 -13.67 0.09 24.11
CA MET A 415 -13.24 -1.10 24.82
C MET A 415 -13.86 -1.15 26.21
N THR A 416 -14.53 -2.25 26.54
CA THR A 416 -14.91 -2.54 27.93
C THR A 416 -13.70 -3.18 28.62
N LEU A 417 -13.03 -2.41 29.45
CA LEU A 417 -11.84 -2.83 30.19
C LEU A 417 -12.20 -3.17 31.64
N ALA A 418 -11.76 -4.32 32.11
CA ALA A 418 -11.92 -4.68 33.52
C ALA A 418 -11.01 -3.85 34.45
N ARG A 419 -9.90 -3.36 33.92
CA ARG A 419 -9.06 -2.34 34.56
C ARG A 419 -8.56 -1.35 33.51
N VAL A 420 -8.23 -0.13 33.93
CA VAL A 420 -7.66 0.89 33.04
C VAL A 420 -6.25 0.50 32.63
N CYS A 421 -6.08 -0.13 31.47
CA CYS A 421 -4.81 -0.57 30.93
C CYS A 421 -4.17 0.42 29.93
N LEU A 422 -4.83 1.56 29.71
CA LEU A 422 -4.39 2.65 28.82
C LEU A 422 -4.07 3.88 29.64
N CYS A 423 -2.92 4.50 29.38
CA CYS A 423 -2.56 5.77 29.99
C CYS A 423 -2.12 6.77 28.91
N PRO A 424 -3.07 7.38 28.18
CA PRO A 424 -2.75 8.47 27.27
C PRO A 424 -2.45 9.75 28.05
N MET A 425 -1.39 10.47 27.65
CA MET A 425 -1.00 11.74 28.23
C MET A 425 -0.36 12.66 27.19
N ILE A 426 -0.52 13.97 27.39
CA ILE A 426 0.07 15.00 26.53
C ILE A 426 1.12 15.75 27.34
N ILE A 427 2.37 15.64 26.90
CA ILE A 427 3.49 16.38 27.46
C ILE A 427 3.71 17.62 26.60
N GLY A 428 3.30 18.76 27.14
CA GLY A 428 3.30 20.04 26.42
C GLY A 428 4.47 20.95 26.75
N ARG A 429 5.25 20.66 27.80
CA ARG A 429 6.32 21.49 28.32
C ARG A 429 7.49 20.68 28.86
N GLY A 430 8.70 21.24 28.74
CA GLY A 430 9.85 20.75 29.51
C GLY A 430 9.76 21.14 30.99
N ASN A 431 10.67 20.61 31.81
CA ASN A 431 10.80 21.02 33.20
C ASN A 431 11.29 22.47 33.35
N ASP A 432 11.94 22.98 32.31
CA ASP A 432 12.31 24.39 32.11
C ASP A 432 11.14 25.30 31.71
N GLN A 433 9.93 24.77 31.65
CA GLN A 433 8.70 25.43 31.20
C GLN A 433 8.69 25.82 29.71
N VAL A 434 9.70 25.45 28.94
CA VAL A 434 9.71 25.66 27.49
C VAL A 434 8.67 24.75 26.83
N ALA A 435 7.84 25.35 26.00
CA ALA A 435 6.79 24.62 25.29
C ALA A 435 7.38 23.64 24.29
N ILE A 436 6.94 22.39 24.36
CA ILE A 436 7.33 21.32 23.43
C ILE A 436 6.39 21.35 22.21
N SER A 437 6.96 21.60 21.03
CA SER A 437 6.21 21.59 19.75
C SER A 437 7.11 21.35 18.55
N SER A 438 6.69 20.48 17.65
CA SER A 438 7.35 20.22 16.37
C SER A 438 6.88 21.16 15.24
N LYS A 439 6.42 22.37 15.58
CA LYS A 439 6.14 23.42 14.61
C LYS A 439 7.41 23.76 13.82
N PHE A 440 7.25 24.12 12.55
CA PHE A 440 8.37 24.41 11.65
C PHE A 440 9.32 25.49 12.24
N GLU A 441 8.76 26.51 12.88
CA GLU A 441 9.54 27.62 13.48
C GLU A 441 10.29 27.21 14.77
N THR A 442 9.87 26.16 15.45
CA THR A 442 10.39 25.77 16.78
C THR A 442 11.03 24.39 16.81
N ARG A 443 10.85 23.56 15.78
CA ARG A 443 11.29 22.16 15.79
C ARG A 443 12.82 21.99 15.86
N GLU A 444 13.57 22.99 15.41
CA GLU A 444 15.04 23.02 15.41
C GLU A 444 15.62 23.75 16.63
N ASP A 445 14.76 24.25 17.54
CA ASP A 445 15.20 24.86 18.78
C ASP A 445 15.88 23.83 19.68
N ILE A 446 17.11 24.12 20.08
CA ILE A 446 17.92 23.24 20.94
C ILE A 446 17.19 22.92 22.26
N ALA A 447 16.43 23.86 22.81
CA ALA A 447 15.66 23.64 24.04
C ALA A 447 14.55 22.61 23.83
N VAL A 448 13.85 22.67 22.70
CA VAL A 448 12.81 21.68 22.35
C VAL A 448 13.42 20.30 22.14
N ILE A 449 14.52 20.22 21.37
CA ILE A 449 15.23 18.96 21.11
C ILE A 449 15.76 18.35 22.41
N ARG A 450 16.33 19.17 23.29
CA ARG A 450 16.79 18.74 24.61
C ARG A 450 15.64 18.22 25.46
N ASN A 451 14.50 18.89 25.46
CA ASN A 451 13.32 18.45 26.23
C ASN A 451 12.74 17.13 25.71
N TYR A 452 12.81 16.87 24.39
CA TYR A 452 12.49 15.54 23.85
C TYR A 452 13.48 14.47 24.36
N GLY A 453 14.78 14.79 24.39
CA GLY A 453 15.81 13.89 24.91
C GLY A 453 15.63 13.60 26.40
N ASN A 454 15.35 14.64 27.21
CA ASN A 454 15.07 14.48 28.63
C ASN A 454 13.83 13.62 28.89
N LEU A 455 12.75 13.83 28.10
CA LEU A 455 11.56 12.99 28.18
C LEU A 455 11.90 11.51 27.92
N LEU A 456 12.66 11.23 26.86
CA LEU A 456 13.04 9.86 26.52
C LEU A 456 13.96 9.25 27.60
N LEU A 457 14.90 10.03 28.12
CA LEU A 457 15.81 9.61 29.19
C LEU A 457 15.05 9.23 30.47
N GLU A 458 14.18 10.11 30.93
CA GLU A 458 13.38 9.87 32.15
C GLU A 458 12.42 8.68 32.00
N MET A 459 11.74 8.58 30.83
CA MET A 459 10.87 7.44 30.54
C MET A 459 11.67 6.13 30.44
N SER A 460 12.90 6.17 29.89
CA SER A 460 13.74 4.98 29.79
C SER A 460 14.13 4.38 31.14
N ALA A 461 14.19 5.20 32.19
CA ALA A 461 14.49 4.78 33.55
C ALA A 461 13.27 4.17 34.28
N VAL A 462 12.06 4.51 33.86
CA VAL A 462 10.82 4.15 34.58
C VAL A 462 10.04 3.03 33.86
N VAL A 463 9.98 3.06 32.54
CA VAL A 463 9.21 2.09 31.74
C VAL A 463 9.96 0.78 31.66
N PRO A 464 9.35 -0.36 32.02
CA PRO A 464 9.98 -1.67 31.82
C PRO A 464 10.05 -2.02 30.34
N ASP A 465 10.96 -2.92 29.96
CA ASP A 465 11.06 -3.56 28.64
C ASP A 465 11.14 -2.59 27.45
N GLY A 466 10.18 -2.65 26.53
CA GLY A 466 10.23 -1.94 25.27
C GLY A 466 9.58 -0.55 25.27
N ILE A 467 10.26 0.41 24.64
CA ILE A 467 9.73 1.75 24.32
C ILE A 467 9.83 1.95 22.80
N VAL A 468 8.76 2.38 22.17
CA VAL A 468 8.76 2.77 20.75
C VAL A 468 8.53 4.28 20.66
N ALA A 469 9.42 4.99 19.97
CA ALA A 469 9.35 6.44 19.82
C ALA A 469 9.22 6.81 18.35
N PHE A 470 8.12 7.46 17.99
CA PHE A 470 7.81 7.86 16.61
C PHE A 470 8.10 9.34 16.37
N PHE A 471 8.86 9.62 15.35
CA PHE A 471 9.13 10.96 14.83
C PHE A 471 8.26 11.28 13.61
N THR A 472 8.20 12.56 13.25
CA THR A 472 7.39 13.02 12.12
C THR A 472 8.03 12.73 10.75
N SER A 473 9.37 12.58 10.68
CA SER A 473 10.11 12.22 9.46
C SER A 473 11.48 11.64 9.78
N TYR A 474 12.09 10.91 8.84
CA TYR A 474 13.46 10.38 8.97
C TYR A 474 14.48 11.49 9.19
N GLN A 475 14.43 12.54 8.38
CA GLN A 475 15.35 13.68 8.50
C GLN A 475 15.28 14.36 9.89
N TYR A 476 14.05 14.53 10.43
CA TYR A 476 13.88 15.12 11.76
C TYR A 476 14.38 14.18 12.86
N MET A 477 14.17 12.88 12.72
CA MET A 477 14.72 11.88 13.63
C MET A 477 16.25 11.92 13.63
N GLU A 478 16.88 11.86 12.47
CA GLU A 478 18.33 11.87 12.31
C GLU A 478 18.96 13.12 12.90
N SER A 479 18.42 14.31 12.61
CA SER A 479 18.92 15.58 13.16
C SER A 479 18.75 15.67 14.68
N THR A 480 17.63 15.16 15.22
CA THR A 480 17.37 15.13 16.65
C THR A 480 18.35 14.17 17.37
N VAL A 481 18.55 12.97 16.82
CA VAL A 481 19.50 11.98 17.37
C VAL A 481 20.94 12.52 17.34
N ALA A 482 21.35 13.18 16.26
CA ALA A 482 22.66 13.81 16.18
C ALA A 482 22.85 14.88 17.30
N SER A 483 21.84 15.72 17.49
CA SER A 483 21.87 16.73 18.58
C SER A 483 21.89 16.09 19.97
N TRP A 484 21.18 15.00 20.21
CA TRP A 484 21.23 14.26 21.47
C TRP A 484 22.60 13.61 21.73
N TYR A 485 23.27 13.17 20.66
CA TYR A 485 24.64 12.67 20.75
C TYR A 485 25.60 13.77 21.19
N GLU A 486 25.55 14.94 20.54
CA GLU A 486 26.37 16.10 20.89
C GLU A 486 26.14 16.61 22.32
N GLN A 487 24.93 16.50 22.82
CA GLN A 487 24.55 16.89 24.19
C GLN A 487 24.84 15.79 25.24
N GLY A 488 25.35 14.62 24.87
CA GLY A 488 25.61 13.49 25.78
C GLY A 488 24.35 12.79 26.32
N ILE A 489 23.17 13.11 25.78
CA ILE A 489 21.89 12.53 26.21
C ILE A 489 21.82 11.05 25.81
N LEU A 490 22.30 10.70 24.62
CA LEU A 490 22.26 9.30 24.14
C LEU A 490 23.04 8.34 25.02
N GLU A 491 24.22 8.74 25.53
CA GLU A 491 25.01 7.92 26.43
C GLU A 491 24.23 7.60 27.72
N ASN A 492 23.52 8.58 28.26
CA ASN A 492 22.71 8.39 29.46
C ASN A 492 21.49 7.48 29.17
N ILE A 493 20.84 7.61 28.02
CA ILE A 493 19.75 6.71 27.60
C ILE A 493 20.26 5.28 27.46
N GLN A 494 21.42 5.08 26.86
CA GLN A 494 22.02 3.75 26.63
C GLN A 494 22.41 3.02 27.93
N ARG A 495 22.66 3.76 29.01
CA ARG A 495 22.83 3.15 30.35
C ARG A 495 21.56 2.46 30.84
N ASN A 496 20.40 3.01 30.50
CA ASN A 496 19.10 2.45 30.90
C ASN A 496 18.64 1.34 29.94
N LYS A 497 18.68 1.58 28.63
CA LYS A 497 18.14 0.69 27.57
C LYS A 497 19.00 0.69 26.32
N LEU A 498 18.96 -0.38 25.56
CA LEU A 498 19.56 -0.41 24.22
C LEU A 498 18.75 0.45 23.25
N LEU A 499 19.44 1.09 22.30
CA LEU A 499 18.82 2.00 21.33
C LEU A 499 18.94 1.40 19.92
N PHE A 500 17.82 1.32 19.22
CA PHE A 500 17.71 0.88 17.83
C PHE A 500 17.02 1.94 17.00
N ILE A 501 17.36 2.03 15.72
CA ILE A 501 16.85 3.09 14.82
C ILE A 501 16.33 2.44 13.54
N GLU A 502 15.10 2.82 13.15
CA GLU A 502 14.54 2.48 11.84
C GLU A 502 15.28 3.27 10.75
N THR A 503 15.69 2.57 9.69
CA THR A 503 16.28 3.19 8.49
C THR A 503 15.33 3.11 7.30
N GLN A 504 15.64 3.84 6.23
CA GLN A 504 14.88 3.72 4.97
C GLN A 504 15.10 2.37 4.28
N ASP A 505 16.16 1.64 4.61
CA ASP A 505 16.38 0.27 4.15
C ASP A 505 15.54 -0.73 4.97
N GLY A 506 14.78 -1.57 4.26
CA GLY A 506 13.95 -2.59 4.90
C GLY A 506 14.74 -3.74 5.51
N ALA A 507 15.90 -4.09 4.96
CA ALA A 507 16.73 -5.17 5.48
C ALA A 507 17.39 -4.76 6.80
N GLU A 508 17.96 -3.55 6.85
CA GLU A 508 18.53 -2.99 8.08
C GLU A 508 17.48 -2.84 9.18
N THR A 509 16.30 -2.34 8.82
CA THR A 509 15.17 -2.20 9.75
C THR A 509 14.75 -3.56 10.31
N SER A 510 14.72 -4.63 9.51
CA SER A 510 14.37 -5.97 9.98
C SER A 510 15.37 -6.50 11.00
N VAL A 511 16.68 -6.28 10.78
CA VAL A 511 17.73 -6.65 11.74
C VAL A 511 17.61 -5.83 13.03
N ALA A 512 17.35 -4.52 12.93
CA ALA A 512 17.16 -3.66 14.09
C ALA A 512 15.97 -4.13 14.96
N LEU A 513 14.88 -4.55 14.32
CA LEU A 513 13.69 -5.09 14.99
C LEU A 513 13.95 -6.42 15.69
N GLU A 514 14.64 -7.35 15.02
CA GLU A 514 15.02 -8.63 15.64
C GLU A 514 15.86 -8.40 16.91
N LYS A 515 16.85 -7.52 16.83
CA LYS A 515 17.69 -7.18 17.98
C LYS A 515 16.95 -6.40 19.07
N TYR A 516 15.98 -5.57 18.69
CA TYR A 516 15.08 -4.91 19.65
C TYR A 516 14.26 -5.92 20.44
N GLN A 517 13.66 -6.90 19.76
CA GLN A 517 12.87 -7.95 20.40
C GLN A 517 13.74 -8.81 21.33
N GLU A 518 14.90 -9.24 20.87
CA GLU A 518 15.87 -10.00 21.65
C GLU A 518 16.28 -9.26 22.93
N ALA A 519 16.53 -7.94 22.86
CA ALA A 519 16.88 -7.13 24.01
C ALA A 519 15.73 -7.01 25.03
N CYS A 520 14.48 -6.95 24.57
CA CYS A 520 13.30 -6.95 25.42
C CYS A 520 13.09 -8.32 26.08
N GLU A 521 13.23 -9.43 25.35
CA GLU A 521 13.10 -10.80 25.88
C GLU A 521 14.12 -11.12 26.97
N ASN A 522 15.34 -10.64 26.80
CA ASN A 522 16.41 -10.83 27.79
C ASN A 522 16.32 -9.87 28.99
N GLY A 523 15.28 -9.06 29.10
CA GLY A 523 15.06 -8.14 30.22
C GLY A 523 16.02 -6.94 30.27
N ARG A 524 16.87 -6.75 29.23
CA ARG A 524 17.75 -5.57 29.14
C ARG A 524 16.93 -4.31 28.84
N GLY A 525 15.82 -4.48 28.14
CA GLY A 525 14.98 -3.41 27.65
C GLY A 525 15.60 -2.66 26.48
N ALA A 526 14.74 -2.13 25.62
CA ALA A 526 15.17 -1.46 24.41
C ALA A 526 14.27 -0.26 24.06
N ILE A 527 14.84 0.66 23.29
CA ILE A 527 14.13 1.78 22.66
C ILE A 527 14.27 1.62 21.17
N LEU A 528 13.17 1.69 20.45
CA LEU A 528 13.14 1.76 18.98
C LEU A 528 12.74 3.17 18.57
N LEU A 529 13.62 3.87 17.87
CA LEU A 529 13.32 5.14 17.21
C LEU A 529 12.82 4.86 15.80
N SER A 530 11.66 5.37 15.48
CA SER A 530 10.95 5.08 14.24
C SER A 530 10.25 6.33 13.70
N VAL A 531 9.60 6.22 12.55
CA VAL A 531 8.88 7.31 11.90
C VAL A 531 7.40 6.98 11.78
N ALA A 532 6.53 7.95 12.08
CA ALA A 532 5.07 7.77 12.12
C ALA A 532 4.45 7.33 10.79
N ARG A 533 5.14 7.55 9.67
CA ARG A 533 4.76 7.09 8.32
C ARG A 533 5.82 6.14 7.74
N GLY A 534 6.54 5.47 8.61
CA GLY A 534 7.56 4.49 8.25
C GLY A 534 6.98 3.07 8.21
N LYS A 535 7.84 2.12 7.84
CA LYS A 535 7.47 0.70 7.70
C LYS A 535 7.05 0.07 9.02
N VAL A 536 7.65 0.51 10.12
CA VAL A 536 7.39 0.01 11.47
C VAL A 536 6.00 0.41 11.95
N SER A 537 5.57 1.65 11.65
CA SER A 537 4.26 2.15 12.08
C SER A 537 3.08 1.42 11.42
N GLU A 538 3.26 0.87 10.22
CA GLU A 538 2.19 0.27 9.43
C GLU A 538 2.15 -1.27 9.50
N GLY A 539 3.28 -1.93 9.74
CA GLY A 539 3.41 -3.39 9.56
C GLY A 539 3.78 -4.20 10.79
N ILE A 540 4.09 -3.57 11.96
CA ILE A 540 4.65 -4.28 13.10
C ILE A 540 3.82 -4.04 14.35
N ASP A 541 3.53 -5.12 15.07
CA ASP A 541 2.84 -5.09 16.34
C ASP A 541 3.83 -5.27 17.49
N PHE A 542 3.72 -4.40 18.49
CA PHE A 542 4.53 -4.47 19.70
C PHE A 542 3.71 -5.06 20.84
N VAL A 543 3.51 -6.38 20.79
CA VAL A 543 2.73 -7.11 21.78
C VAL A 543 3.47 -7.22 23.11
N HIS A 544 2.73 -7.28 24.22
CA HIS A 544 3.23 -7.50 25.57
C HIS A 544 4.39 -6.56 25.95
N HIS A 545 5.54 -7.10 26.29
CA HIS A 545 6.72 -6.37 26.75
C HIS A 545 7.47 -5.60 25.65
N TYR A 546 7.13 -5.81 24.38
CA TYR A 546 7.75 -5.04 23.28
C TYR A 546 7.22 -3.62 23.14
N GLY A 547 6.05 -3.27 23.69
CA GLY A 547 5.44 -1.96 23.56
C GLY A 547 4.83 -1.39 24.83
N ARG A 548 5.57 -1.36 25.94
CA ARG A 548 5.08 -0.81 27.22
C ARG A 548 4.87 0.70 27.21
N ALA A 549 5.58 1.41 26.36
CA ALA A 549 5.32 2.81 26.08
C ALA A 549 5.51 3.13 24.60
N VAL A 550 4.60 3.95 24.08
CA VAL A 550 4.76 4.57 22.76
C VAL A 550 4.80 6.08 22.94
N ILE A 551 5.84 6.71 22.40
CA ILE A 551 6.05 8.16 22.48
C ILE A 551 5.95 8.73 21.09
N MET A 552 5.06 9.71 20.88
CA MET A 552 4.90 10.43 19.63
C MET A 552 5.59 11.80 19.73
N PHE A 553 6.75 11.97 19.09
CA PHE A 553 7.48 13.23 19.03
C PHE A 553 6.94 14.13 17.92
N GLY A 554 6.01 15.01 18.32
CA GLY A 554 5.38 15.96 17.42
C GLY A 554 4.14 15.43 16.70
N VAL A 555 3.44 16.33 16.02
CA VAL A 555 2.24 16.01 15.22
C VAL A 555 2.65 15.57 13.82
N PRO A 556 2.32 14.35 13.37
CA PRO A 556 2.83 13.77 12.13
C PRO A 556 2.09 14.30 10.88
N TYR A 557 2.18 15.60 10.63
CA TYR A 557 1.67 16.19 9.40
C TYR A 557 2.42 15.65 8.17
N VAL A 558 1.69 15.45 7.09
CA VAL A 558 2.29 15.18 5.78
C VAL A 558 3.05 16.42 5.28
N TYR A 559 4.02 16.21 4.39
CA TYR A 559 4.81 17.31 3.80
C TYR A 559 3.90 18.25 2.99
N THR A 560 3.55 19.39 3.58
CA THR A 560 2.56 20.34 3.05
C THR A 560 3.02 21.10 1.81
N GLN A 561 4.32 21.08 1.49
CA GLN A 561 4.83 21.73 0.28
C GLN A 561 4.72 20.85 -0.96
N SER A 562 4.39 19.55 -0.81
CA SER A 562 4.12 18.67 -1.95
C SER A 562 3.01 19.25 -2.84
N ARG A 563 3.31 19.37 -4.13
CA ARG A 563 2.37 19.92 -5.12
C ARG A 563 1.20 18.97 -5.37
N ILE A 564 1.47 17.67 -5.34
CA ILE A 564 0.42 16.63 -5.44
C ILE A 564 -0.56 16.77 -4.28
N LEU A 565 -0.04 16.96 -3.05
CA LEU A 565 -0.90 17.19 -1.89
C LEU A 565 -1.69 18.49 -2.02
N LYS A 566 -1.07 19.59 -2.44
CA LYS A 566 -1.78 20.88 -2.64
C LYS A 566 -2.92 20.72 -3.65
N ALA A 567 -2.66 20.09 -4.79
CA ALA A 567 -3.69 19.81 -5.79
C ALA A 567 -4.83 18.94 -5.22
N ARG A 568 -4.50 17.93 -4.40
CA ARG A 568 -5.51 17.11 -3.71
C ARG A 568 -6.34 17.90 -2.72
N LEU A 569 -5.73 18.77 -1.92
CA LEU A 569 -6.42 19.63 -0.97
C LEU A 569 -7.38 20.62 -1.67
N GLU A 570 -6.94 21.20 -2.79
CA GLU A 570 -7.79 22.04 -3.65
C GLU A 570 -8.99 21.23 -4.18
N TYR A 571 -8.76 20.02 -4.68
CA TYR A 571 -9.83 19.15 -5.18
C TYR A 571 -10.83 18.78 -4.07
N LEU A 572 -10.35 18.39 -2.88
CA LEU A 572 -11.19 18.06 -1.72
C LEU A 572 -12.03 19.24 -1.26
N ARG A 573 -11.47 20.45 -1.28
CA ARG A 573 -12.18 21.69 -0.96
C ARG A 573 -13.27 21.97 -1.98
N ASP A 574 -12.96 21.88 -3.28
CA ASP A 574 -13.83 22.34 -4.36
C ASP A 574 -14.95 21.31 -4.68
N GLN A 575 -14.66 20.00 -4.56
CA GLN A 575 -15.64 18.95 -4.88
C GLN A 575 -16.39 18.44 -3.64
N PHE A 576 -15.70 18.27 -2.51
CA PHE A 576 -16.28 17.65 -1.31
C PHE A 576 -16.48 18.63 -0.15
N GLN A 577 -16.15 19.91 -0.35
CA GLN A 577 -16.25 20.99 0.67
C GLN A 577 -15.51 20.68 1.97
N ILE A 578 -14.41 19.93 1.88
CA ILE A 578 -13.53 19.60 2.99
C ILE A 578 -12.46 20.67 3.07
N ARG A 579 -12.36 21.39 4.19
CA ARG A 579 -11.33 22.40 4.41
C ARG A 579 -9.96 21.75 4.48
N GLU A 580 -8.95 22.40 3.90
CA GLU A 580 -7.56 21.90 3.87
C GLU A 580 -7.03 21.55 5.27
N ASN A 581 -7.21 22.46 6.23
CA ASN A 581 -6.74 22.24 7.60
C ASN A 581 -7.49 21.09 8.32
N ASP A 582 -8.76 20.86 7.98
CA ASP A 582 -9.54 19.77 8.55
C ASP A 582 -9.05 18.43 8.04
N PHE A 583 -8.74 18.33 6.74
CA PHE A 583 -8.15 17.12 6.16
C PHE A 583 -6.73 16.86 6.69
N LEU A 584 -5.86 17.87 6.71
CA LEU A 584 -4.51 17.72 7.23
C LEU A 584 -4.48 17.29 8.70
N THR A 585 -5.39 17.87 9.51
CA THR A 585 -5.50 17.49 10.93
C THR A 585 -6.07 16.08 11.09
N PHE A 586 -7.07 15.72 10.30
CA PHE A 586 -7.59 14.34 10.27
C PHE A 586 -6.50 13.34 9.93
N ASP A 587 -5.77 13.57 8.86
CA ASP A 587 -4.70 12.70 8.39
C ASP A 587 -3.57 12.55 9.43
N ALA A 588 -3.17 13.66 10.09
CA ALA A 588 -2.16 13.62 11.13
C ALA A 588 -2.65 12.85 12.39
N MET A 589 -3.90 13.04 12.81
CA MET A 589 -4.45 12.37 14.00
C MET A 589 -4.65 10.87 13.79
N ARG A 590 -5.09 10.44 12.61
CA ARG A 590 -5.19 9.00 12.31
C ARG A 590 -3.83 8.30 12.35
N HIS A 591 -2.76 8.92 11.83
CA HIS A 591 -1.41 8.35 11.92
C HIS A 591 -0.87 8.35 13.34
N ALA A 592 -1.12 9.42 14.11
CA ALA A 592 -0.75 9.45 15.53
C ALA A 592 -1.48 8.34 16.32
N ALA A 593 -2.77 8.15 16.09
CA ALA A 593 -3.56 7.10 16.73
C ALA A 593 -3.06 5.69 16.37
N GLN A 594 -2.66 5.48 15.11
CA GLN A 594 -2.05 4.21 14.68
C GLN A 594 -0.74 3.93 15.42
N CYS A 595 0.14 4.94 15.52
CA CYS A 595 1.42 4.79 16.22
C CYS A 595 1.19 4.40 17.67
N VAL A 596 0.36 5.13 18.41
CA VAL A 596 0.12 4.86 19.83
C VAL A 596 -0.70 3.58 20.06
N GLY A 597 -1.57 3.22 19.13
CA GLY A 597 -2.36 2.00 19.17
C GLY A 597 -1.52 0.71 19.05
N ARG A 598 -0.27 0.81 18.59
CA ARG A 598 0.67 -0.33 18.54
C ARG A 598 1.08 -0.86 19.92
N ALA A 599 0.87 -0.09 20.99
CA ALA A 599 1.16 -0.50 22.34
C ALA A 599 0.20 -1.57 22.89
N ILE A 600 -0.97 -1.78 22.27
CA ILE A 600 -2.03 -2.64 22.78
C ILE A 600 -2.60 -3.51 21.69
N ARG A 601 -2.50 -4.83 21.89
CA ARG A 601 -3.05 -5.85 20.98
C ARG A 601 -3.85 -6.91 21.73
N GLY A 602 -3.40 -7.30 22.90
CA GLY A 602 -4.02 -8.33 23.72
C GLY A 602 -4.85 -7.76 24.88
N LYS A 603 -5.79 -8.56 25.40
CA LYS A 603 -6.61 -8.20 26.57
C LYS A 603 -5.80 -7.96 27.85
N THR A 604 -4.60 -8.52 27.91
CA THR A 604 -3.68 -8.41 29.06
C THR A 604 -2.62 -7.33 28.86
N ASP A 605 -2.58 -6.71 27.68
CA ASP A 605 -1.62 -5.65 27.39
C ASP A 605 -1.98 -4.37 28.16
N TYR A 606 -0.97 -3.65 28.52
CA TYR A 606 -1.07 -2.31 29.07
C TYR A 606 0.02 -1.42 28.48
N GLY A 607 -0.23 -0.15 28.33
CA GLY A 607 0.75 0.74 27.74
C GLY A 607 0.52 2.22 28.02
N LEU A 608 1.63 2.94 28.07
CA LEU A 608 1.68 4.39 28.10
C LEU A 608 1.61 4.94 26.67
N MET A 609 0.77 5.93 26.46
CA MET A 609 0.61 6.63 25.17
C MET A 609 0.98 8.09 25.37
N VAL A 610 2.22 8.45 25.01
CA VAL A 610 2.76 9.78 25.25
C VAL A 610 2.73 10.63 23.99
N PHE A 611 1.94 11.68 23.98
CA PHE A 611 1.90 12.67 22.92
C PHE A 611 2.78 13.86 23.32
N ALA A 612 4.00 13.90 22.81
CA ALA A 612 4.99 14.91 23.13
C ALA A 612 4.91 16.13 22.18
N ASP A 613 3.80 16.85 22.25
CA ASP A 613 3.59 18.14 21.57
C ASP A 613 2.34 18.81 22.15
N LYS A 614 2.46 20.05 22.59
CA LYS A 614 1.33 20.81 23.19
C LYS A 614 0.13 20.96 22.27
N ARG A 615 0.30 20.84 20.95
CA ARG A 615 -0.78 20.98 19.98
C ARG A 615 -1.82 19.86 20.06
N PHE A 616 -1.48 18.69 20.59
CA PHE A 616 -2.43 17.60 20.80
C PHE A 616 -3.54 17.96 21.82
N ALA A 617 -3.27 18.87 22.76
CA ALA A 617 -4.24 19.34 23.75
C ALA A 617 -5.37 20.19 23.12
N ARG A 618 -5.20 20.71 21.91
CA ARG A 618 -6.21 21.54 21.25
C ARG A 618 -7.44 20.70 20.89
N GLY A 619 -8.62 21.28 21.08
CA GLY A 619 -9.89 20.58 20.82
C GLY A 619 -10.06 20.10 19.38
N ASP A 620 -9.54 20.88 18.37
CA ASP A 620 -9.57 20.51 16.95
C ASP A 620 -8.78 19.25 16.63
N LYS A 621 -7.78 18.89 17.44
CA LYS A 621 -6.96 17.67 17.30
C LYS A 621 -7.45 16.55 18.19
N ARG A 622 -7.68 16.85 19.48
CA ARG A 622 -8.16 15.87 20.43
C ARG A 622 -9.46 15.22 19.96
N GLY A 623 -10.41 16.02 19.45
CA GLY A 623 -11.69 15.52 18.94
C GLY A 623 -11.59 14.64 17.67
N LYS A 624 -10.43 14.57 17.03
CA LYS A 624 -10.19 13.69 15.86
C LYS A 624 -9.44 12.39 16.22
N LEU A 625 -8.98 12.23 17.46
CA LEU A 625 -8.48 10.95 17.95
C LEU A 625 -9.64 9.94 18.07
N PRO A 626 -9.39 8.64 17.97
CA PRO A 626 -10.39 7.61 18.25
C PRO A 626 -10.98 7.74 19.66
N ARG A 627 -12.28 7.43 19.80
CA ARG A 627 -13.01 7.59 21.04
C ARG A 627 -12.38 6.79 22.21
N TRP A 628 -11.87 5.59 21.95
CA TRP A 628 -11.19 4.77 22.93
C TRP A 628 -9.90 5.39 23.50
N ILE A 629 -9.24 6.33 22.79
CA ILE A 629 -8.14 7.15 23.35
C ILE A 629 -8.71 8.34 24.11
N GLN A 630 -9.72 9.02 23.54
CA GLN A 630 -10.28 10.23 24.14
C GLN A 630 -10.88 9.99 25.52
N GLU A 631 -11.57 8.86 25.73
CA GLU A 631 -12.20 8.49 27.00
C GLU A 631 -11.21 8.31 28.15
N HIS A 632 -9.96 7.94 27.84
CA HIS A 632 -8.88 7.76 28.82
C HIS A 632 -7.97 8.99 28.95
N LEU A 633 -8.13 10.00 28.08
CA LEU A 633 -7.37 11.25 28.12
C LEU A 633 -8.06 12.27 29.01
N THR A 634 -7.79 12.20 30.31
CA THR A 634 -8.37 13.10 31.31
C THR A 634 -7.84 14.53 31.21
N ASP A 635 -8.58 15.51 31.67
CA ASP A 635 -8.16 16.92 31.65
C ASP A 635 -6.86 17.16 32.44
N ALA A 636 -6.60 16.38 33.48
CA ALA A 636 -5.35 16.42 34.24
C ALA A 636 -4.13 16.03 33.40
N ASN A 637 -4.32 15.23 32.35
CA ASN A 637 -3.22 14.70 31.51
C ASN A 637 -3.03 15.49 30.20
N LEU A 638 -3.66 16.66 30.04
CA LEU A 638 -3.63 17.42 28.76
C LEU A 638 -2.41 18.33 28.57
N ASN A 639 -1.73 18.73 29.64
CA ASN A 639 -0.64 19.70 29.55
C ASN A 639 0.43 19.48 30.64
N LEU A 640 1.02 18.31 30.62
CA LEU A 640 2.02 17.91 31.62
C LEU A 640 3.41 18.46 31.26
N THR A 641 4.22 18.69 32.29
CA THR A 641 5.68 18.78 32.16
C THR A 641 6.28 17.37 32.06
N VAL A 642 7.58 17.28 31.73
CA VAL A 642 8.27 15.98 31.69
C VAL A 642 8.18 15.27 33.04
N ASP A 643 8.47 15.95 34.16
CA ASP A 643 8.41 15.36 35.50
C ASP A 643 7.00 14.92 35.88
N GLU A 644 5.98 15.73 35.62
CA GLU A 644 4.58 15.36 35.88
C GLU A 644 4.21 14.11 35.07
N GLY A 645 4.58 14.05 33.81
CA GLY A 645 4.36 12.87 32.95
C GLY A 645 5.05 11.61 33.48
N VAL A 646 6.26 11.73 33.97
CA VAL A 646 7.01 10.63 34.59
C VAL A 646 6.31 10.16 35.89
N GLN A 647 5.76 11.07 36.71
CA GLN A 647 5.01 10.68 37.90
C GLN A 647 3.71 9.94 37.56
N VAL A 648 2.98 10.43 36.55
CA VAL A 648 1.79 9.72 36.01
C VAL A 648 2.16 8.32 35.53
N ALA A 649 3.27 8.19 34.78
CA ALA A 649 3.76 6.91 34.28
C ALA A 649 4.12 5.95 35.45
N LYS A 650 4.84 6.43 36.49
CA LYS A 650 5.19 5.64 37.66
C LYS A 650 3.95 5.14 38.39
N TYR A 651 2.94 6.00 38.58
CA TYR A 651 1.69 5.63 39.23
C TYR A 651 0.95 4.54 38.45
N PHE A 652 0.78 4.75 37.16
CA PHE A 652 0.12 3.80 36.25
C PHE A 652 0.84 2.44 36.27
N LEU A 653 2.16 2.41 36.09
CA LEU A 653 2.93 1.18 36.03
C LEU A 653 2.87 0.40 37.36
N ARG A 654 2.81 1.09 38.51
CA ARG A 654 2.59 0.45 39.80
C ARG A 654 1.22 -0.23 39.88
N GLN A 655 0.19 0.39 39.33
CA GLN A 655 -1.14 -0.23 39.28
C GLN A 655 -1.14 -1.46 38.36
N MET A 656 -0.42 -1.39 37.23
CA MET A 656 -0.32 -2.51 36.30
C MET A 656 0.50 -3.68 36.85
N ALA A 657 1.44 -3.42 37.75
CA ALA A 657 2.23 -4.46 38.40
C ALA A 657 1.45 -5.25 39.47
N GLN A 658 0.24 -4.80 39.88
CA GLN A 658 -0.60 -5.56 40.81
C GLN A 658 -1.19 -6.81 40.12
N PRO A 659 -1.33 -7.92 40.87
CA PRO A 659 -1.97 -9.13 40.32
C PRO A 659 -3.34 -8.84 39.76
N PHE A 660 -3.66 -9.47 38.63
CA PHE A 660 -4.95 -9.37 37.96
C PHE A 660 -5.34 -10.74 37.43
N HIS A 661 -6.42 -11.31 37.99
CA HIS A 661 -6.85 -12.65 37.65
C HIS A 661 -7.92 -12.62 36.53
N ARG A 662 -7.99 -13.71 35.75
CA ARG A 662 -8.99 -13.85 34.68
C ARG A 662 -10.42 -13.83 35.25
N GLU A 663 -10.60 -14.28 36.45
CA GLU A 663 -11.89 -14.29 37.16
C GLU A 663 -12.41 -12.86 37.40
N ASP A 664 -11.52 -11.88 37.60
CA ASP A 664 -11.88 -10.47 37.76
C ASP A 664 -12.45 -9.87 36.41
N GLN A 665 -12.24 -10.53 35.28
CA GLN A 665 -12.77 -10.11 33.98
C GLN A 665 -14.17 -10.64 33.68
N LEU A 666 -14.58 -11.73 34.35
CA LEU A 666 -15.87 -12.35 34.13
C LEU A 666 -16.99 -11.43 34.63
N GLY A 667 -17.97 -11.17 33.78
CA GLY A 667 -19.09 -10.29 34.09
C GLY A 667 -18.84 -8.80 33.85
N LEU A 668 -17.57 -8.35 33.73
CA LEU A 668 -17.22 -6.98 33.41
C LEU A 668 -16.93 -6.76 31.89
N SER A 669 -16.10 -7.63 31.33
CA SER A 669 -15.70 -7.53 29.91
C SER A 669 -15.94 -8.81 29.12
N LEU A 670 -16.27 -9.92 29.80
CA LEU A 670 -16.60 -11.20 29.18
C LEU A 670 -18.00 -11.60 29.62
N LEU A 671 -18.90 -11.74 28.65
CA LEU A 671 -20.26 -12.20 28.86
C LEU A 671 -20.33 -13.71 28.59
N SER A 672 -21.05 -14.45 29.43
CA SER A 672 -21.42 -15.84 29.15
C SER A 672 -22.53 -15.88 28.09
N LEU A 673 -22.76 -17.06 27.49
CA LEU A 673 -23.84 -17.26 26.54
C LEU A 673 -25.19 -16.93 27.15
N GLU A 674 -25.43 -17.36 28.39
CA GLU A 674 -26.66 -17.07 29.14
C GLU A 674 -26.87 -15.55 29.38
N GLN A 675 -25.79 -14.82 29.64
CA GLN A 675 -25.86 -13.37 29.76
C GLN A 675 -26.13 -12.68 28.43
N LEU A 676 -25.58 -13.19 27.32
CA LEU A 676 -25.85 -12.66 25.98
C LEU A 676 -27.31 -12.93 25.52
N GLU A 677 -27.91 -14.01 25.97
CA GLU A 677 -29.31 -14.36 25.65
C GLU A 677 -30.32 -13.64 26.57
N SER A 678 -29.87 -12.96 27.64
CA SER A 678 -30.76 -12.24 28.54
C SER A 678 -31.28 -10.95 27.88
N GLU A 679 -32.59 -10.69 27.96
CA GLU A 679 -33.24 -9.49 27.44
C GLU A 679 -32.62 -8.20 27.99
N GLU A 680 -32.19 -8.19 29.23
CA GLU A 680 -31.60 -7.04 29.89
C GLU A 680 -30.23 -6.69 29.30
N THR A 681 -29.42 -7.71 28.94
CA THR A 681 -28.11 -7.51 28.29
C THR A 681 -28.29 -7.05 26.86
N LEU A 682 -29.26 -7.61 26.12
CA LEU A 682 -29.56 -7.20 24.76
C LEU A 682 -30.02 -5.75 24.70
N GLN A 683 -30.93 -5.32 25.59
CA GLN A 683 -31.37 -3.93 25.70
C GLN A 683 -30.21 -2.98 26.02
N ARG A 684 -29.28 -3.41 26.86
CA ARG A 684 -28.09 -2.61 27.22
C ARG A 684 -27.12 -2.49 26.04
N ILE A 685 -26.94 -3.55 25.26
CA ILE A 685 -26.13 -3.54 24.03
C ILE A 685 -26.79 -2.62 22.99
N GLU A 686 -28.11 -2.68 22.81
CA GLU A 686 -28.83 -1.80 21.90
C GLU A 686 -28.75 -0.31 22.32
N GLN A 687 -28.86 -0.03 23.62
CA GLN A 687 -28.70 1.33 24.15
C GLN A 687 -27.28 1.89 23.89
N ILE A 688 -26.25 1.04 24.06
CA ILE A 688 -24.87 1.42 23.73
C ILE A 688 -24.73 1.69 22.24
N ALA A 689 -25.32 0.86 21.39
CA ALA A 689 -25.30 1.03 19.93
C ALA A 689 -26.06 2.28 19.46
N GLN A 690 -27.13 2.66 20.13
CA GLN A 690 -27.93 3.86 19.82
C GLN A 690 -27.30 5.15 20.35
N SER A 691 -26.48 5.07 21.40
CA SER A 691 -25.76 6.23 21.97
C SER A 691 -24.44 6.56 21.24
N CYS A 692 -24.09 5.77 20.26
CA CYS A 692 -22.97 5.97 19.35
C CYS A 692 -23.41 6.54 18.03
#